data_57db21e859cd13fb589631befe5b3801
#
_entry.id   57db21e859cd13fb589631befe5b3801
#
_cell.length_a   1.000
_cell.length_b   1.000
_cell.length_c   1.000
_cell.angle_alpha   90.00
_cell.angle_beta   90.00
_cell.angle_gamma   90.00
#
_symmetry.space_group_name_H-M   'P 1'
#
loop_
_entity.id
_entity.type
_entity.pdbx_description
1 polymer ?
#
loop_
_entity_poly.entity_id
_entity_poly.type
_entity_poly.pdbx_seq_one_letter_code
_entity_poly.pdbx_strand_id
1 'polypeptide(L)'
;MTKMKPNTLLKSTTLAVMLTSALLSGCSEKSMESHLADARNYASSQQIDAAIVEYKNAIQKAPDAAAPRFELGKLYLQQSNFSAAEKELNKAMELGHPVSQVIPLLSVAYQQSGAENALAEVDYRAEGMSAVESAEVGFYKLQALMQLGKNEEAQTLLADLSTLDTSSVYKGLIDSYAFVLDNDMDGALAATEKLREQAPTNKDVLQQLAKIYLQKGEPSKAAEVYGVYVSQYPDDVTSKFAYAALLIEIRELDKAEPIVDDLLALNENHPLLNTFKGIIESANENYAKALKHLEIAVQNGRSDQVVRLVAGFSAYQIQDFEAAQRHLTMVASSLPDNHPGLRMLADSMLQLGENDEALKVLARVKGEEGVDAALFSKASYQLLKDGNVVGAKQMVEKSEAVSTTAEDLSRLGVLQLSLNDVDGLVNLEQAVEQSPESVTSQATLLRAYIATNQLEKAKSAAKEWHEQSPDTAAPLIYLGNIATAEGAYQEAAQYLDKASKLKGAENEVVYSRAKLLVAEGKKDDAISSLRAFIDKNPADVPALALWFALATEKGNAEQVIKHTQQQFNAKKGDLNLRLLLARMYSLNNQLDKTVSLLADVEGNEASPQAFWNLKGQALIATNNLKDATAFFDRWLSFYPQDKNAVLGKLLIVDSQKQFEQGLTLINKVLAKRPDAQLTLLKAYFHSRLGQAKPAWDIINSTAEEVRALPFVRGVIARLYLIDKAPEQAVEHAQA
;
A
#
# COMPACT_ATOMS: atom_id res chain seq x y z
N MET A 1 -51.54 -1.71 15.28
CA MET A 1 -52.49 -1.79 16.40
C MET A 1 -52.22 -0.57 17.30
N THR A 2 -52.99 0.41 17.56
CA THR A 2 -54.45 0.56 17.58
C THR A 2 -54.76 2.06 17.58
N LYS A 3 -55.55 2.52 16.61
CA LYS A 3 -56.82 3.27 16.69
C LYS A 3 -56.76 4.59 17.41
N MET A 4 -56.92 5.75 16.73
CA MET A 4 -58.18 6.40 16.32
C MET A 4 -59.19 6.59 17.50
N LYS A 5 -59.65 7.82 17.75
CA LYS A 5 -60.64 8.63 17.07
C LYS A 5 -61.12 9.82 17.95
N PRO A 6 -62.12 10.57 17.60
CA PRO A 6 -62.10 11.99 17.18
C PRO A 6 -63.18 12.86 17.93
N ASN A 7 -63.46 14.07 17.32
CA ASN A 7 -64.66 14.93 17.52
C ASN A 7 -64.60 15.95 18.68
N THR A 8 -64.97 17.17 18.41
CA THR A 8 -66.32 17.78 18.12
C THR A 8 -66.09 19.24 17.72
N LEU A 9 -66.46 19.74 16.59
CA LEU A 9 -67.73 20.31 16.08
C LEU A 9 -68.59 21.17 17.06
N LEU A 10 -68.75 22.41 16.65
CA LEU A 10 -69.94 23.24 16.62
C LEU A 10 -70.04 24.46 17.54
N LYS A 11 -70.42 25.50 16.86
CA LYS A 11 -71.19 26.73 17.31
C LYS A 11 -70.24 27.95 17.45
N SER A 12 -70.48 29.08 16.82
CA SER A 12 -71.76 29.60 16.30
C SER A 12 -71.47 30.73 15.33
N THR A 13 -72.21 30.73 14.25
CA THR A 13 -72.63 31.87 13.45
C THR A 13 -73.17 33.00 14.32
N THR A 14 -72.64 34.20 14.05
CA THR A 14 -73.30 35.53 14.12
C THR A 14 -72.23 36.57 14.44
N LEU A 15 -71.60 37.17 13.39
CA LEU A 15 -71.20 38.57 13.30
C LEU A 15 -70.67 38.85 11.90
N ALA A 16 -71.49 38.62 10.93
CA ALA A 16 -71.25 39.12 9.57
C ALA A 16 -72.35 40.15 9.33
N VAL A 17 -72.03 41.38 9.32
CA VAL A 17 -72.62 42.55 8.73
C VAL A 17 -72.24 43.77 9.57
N MET A 18 -71.00 44.27 9.45
CA MET A 18 -70.62 45.65 9.71
C MET A 18 -69.05 45.76 9.62
N LEU A 19 -68.48 45.38 8.50
CA LEU A 19 -67.06 45.72 8.15
C LEU A 19 -66.87 45.66 6.62
N THR A 20 -67.81 46.13 5.84
CA THR A 20 -67.76 46.21 4.38
C THR A 20 -67.67 47.65 3.90
N SER A 21 -67.06 48.57 4.64
CA SER A 21 -66.87 49.96 4.20
C SER A 21 -65.52 50.58 4.58
N ALA A 22 -64.50 49.77 4.95
CA ALA A 22 -63.15 50.31 5.23
C ALA A 22 -61.98 49.56 4.56
N LEU A 23 -62.22 48.75 3.50
CA LEU A 23 -61.22 48.04 2.77
C LEU A 23 -61.17 48.46 1.26
N LEU A 24 -61.52 49.63 0.94
CA LEU A 24 -61.40 50.22 -0.42
C LEU A 24 -60.56 51.49 -0.41
N SER A 25 -59.56 51.59 0.46
CA SER A 25 -58.58 52.67 0.37
C SER A 25 -57.18 52.03 0.51
N GLY A 26 -56.55 51.73 -0.66
CA GLY A 26 -55.13 51.70 -0.75
C GLY A 26 -54.39 50.39 -0.83
N CYS A 27 -54.72 49.49 -1.74
CA CYS A 27 -53.65 48.80 -2.49
C CYS A 27 -53.37 49.63 -3.72
N SER A 28 -52.77 50.79 -3.54
CA SER A 28 -51.99 51.32 -4.66
C SER A 28 -50.81 50.38 -4.83
N GLU A 29 -50.78 49.61 -5.94
CA GLU A 29 -49.62 48.88 -6.32
C GLU A 29 -48.40 49.82 -6.20
N LYS A 30 -47.39 49.40 -5.39
CA LYS A 30 -46.16 50.18 -5.24
C LYS A 30 -45.63 50.55 -6.61
N SER A 31 -45.22 51.80 -6.79
CA SER A 31 -44.57 52.23 -8.02
C SER A 31 -43.13 51.66 -8.10
N MET A 32 -42.54 51.71 -9.27
CA MET A 32 -41.12 51.31 -9.48
C MET A 32 -40.20 52.09 -8.52
N GLU A 33 -40.43 53.38 -8.34
CA GLU A 33 -39.64 54.27 -7.47
C GLU A 33 -39.79 53.84 -5.99
N SER A 34 -40.97 53.40 -5.57
CA SER A 34 -41.21 52.89 -4.20
C SER A 34 -40.46 51.60 -3.96
N HIS A 35 -40.52 50.64 -4.91
CA HIS A 35 -39.77 49.41 -4.83
C HIS A 35 -38.26 49.65 -4.84
N LEU A 36 -37.77 50.57 -5.67
CA LEU A 36 -36.36 50.96 -5.75
C LEU A 36 -35.84 51.60 -4.45
N ALA A 37 -36.70 52.47 -3.81
CA ALA A 37 -36.36 53.07 -2.52
C ALA A 37 -36.31 52.02 -1.39
N ASP A 38 -37.27 51.09 -1.34
CA ASP A 38 -37.28 49.99 -0.39
C ASP A 38 -36.09 49.08 -0.59
N ALA A 39 -35.75 48.74 -1.84
CA ALA A 39 -34.56 47.91 -2.17
C ALA A 39 -33.27 48.57 -1.67
N ARG A 40 -33.08 49.87 -1.87
CA ARG A 40 -31.92 50.63 -1.37
C ARG A 40 -31.86 50.62 0.16
N ASN A 41 -33.02 50.75 0.86
CA ASN A 41 -33.10 50.67 2.32
C ASN A 41 -32.72 49.27 2.82
N TYR A 42 -33.22 48.24 2.19
CA TYR A 42 -32.85 46.86 2.54
C TYR A 42 -31.35 46.61 2.27
N ALA A 43 -30.83 47.03 1.15
CA ALA A 43 -29.40 46.86 0.84
C ALA A 43 -28.50 47.61 1.85
N SER A 44 -28.85 48.87 2.22
CA SER A 44 -28.12 49.58 3.26
C SER A 44 -28.20 48.98 4.65
N SER A 45 -29.28 48.24 4.94
CA SER A 45 -29.51 47.51 6.20
C SER A 45 -28.98 46.10 6.14
N GLN A 46 -28.21 45.72 5.11
CA GLN A 46 -27.66 44.39 4.88
C GLN A 46 -28.71 43.25 4.78
N GLN A 47 -29.95 43.59 4.47
CA GLN A 47 -31.01 42.64 4.19
C GLN A 47 -31.05 42.31 2.69
N ILE A 48 -30.03 41.56 2.28
CA ILE A 48 -29.67 41.37 0.86
C ILE A 48 -30.80 40.68 0.07
N ASP A 49 -31.36 39.58 0.61
CA ASP A 49 -32.44 38.87 -0.09
C ASP A 49 -33.69 39.73 -0.28
N ALA A 50 -34.03 40.51 0.73
CA ALA A 50 -35.16 41.47 0.61
C ALA A 50 -34.87 42.55 -0.42
N ALA A 51 -33.64 43.09 -0.45
CA ALA A 51 -33.19 44.05 -1.46
C ALA A 51 -33.29 43.47 -2.89
N ILE A 52 -32.81 42.25 -3.12
CA ILE A 52 -32.91 41.54 -4.40
C ILE A 52 -34.37 41.42 -4.84
N VAL A 53 -35.25 41.01 -3.95
CA VAL A 53 -36.69 40.90 -4.25
C VAL A 53 -37.27 42.24 -4.66
N GLU A 54 -36.99 43.30 -3.91
CA GLU A 54 -37.53 44.66 -4.23
C GLU A 54 -36.94 45.22 -5.49
N TYR A 55 -35.64 45.05 -5.82
CA TYR A 55 -35.07 45.39 -7.12
C TYR A 55 -35.76 44.64 -8.26
N LYS A 56 -36.05 43.35 -8.10
CA LYS A 56 -36.77 42.54 -9.11
C LYS A 56 -38.21 43.02 -9.29
N ASN A 57 -38.89 43.43 -8.19
CA ASN A 57 -40.22 44.03 -8.27
C ASN A 57 -40.20 45.37 -9.01
N ALA A 58 -39.16 46.20 -8.76
CA ALA A 58 -38.97 47.46 -9.50
C ALA A 58 -38.76 47.20 -11.00
N ILE A 59 -37.95 46.23 -11.38
CA ILE A 59 -37.72 45.79 -12.75
C ILE A 59 -39.03 45.28 -13.39
N GLN A 60 -39.82 44.50 -12.66
CA GLN A 60 -41.12 44.03 -13.15
C GLN A 60 -42.11 45.14 -13.42
N LYS A 61 -42.12 46.21 -12.59
CA LYS A 61 -42.99 47.36 -12.76
C LYS A 61 -42.56 48.27 -13.91
N ALA A 62 -41.26 48.38 -14.15
CA ALA A 62 -40.69 49.17 -15.26
C ALA A 62 -39.53 48.39 -15.93
N PRO A 63 -39.83 47.47 -16.86
CA PRO A 63 -38.83 46.61 -17.48
C PRO A 63 -37.72 47.36 -18.26
N ASP A 64 -38.05 48.56 -18.75
CA ASP A 64 -37.17 49.41 -19.52
C ASP A 64 -36.39 50.43 -18.67
N ALA A 65 -36.58 50.42 -17.35
CA ALA A 65 -35.82 51.28 -16.45
C ALA A 65 -34.38 50.68 -16.21
N ALA A 66 -33.37 51.47 -16.53
CA ALA A 66 -31.99 51.06 -16.36
C ALA A 66 -31.52 51.04 -14.90
N ALA A 67 -32.00 52.00 -14.09
CA ALA A 67 -31.48 52.19 -12.73
C ALA A 67 -31.71 51.00 -11.77
N PRO A 68 -32.89 50.33 -11.72
CA PRO A 68 -33.03 49.15 -10.88
C PRO A 68 -32.11 48.00 -11.25
N ARG A 69 -31.82 47.81 -12.55
CA ARG A 69 -30.89 46.79 -13.06
C ARG A 69 -29.44 47.08 -12.69
N PHE A 70 -29.03 48.32 -12.81
CA PHE A 70 -27.70 48.78 -12.41
C PHE A 70 -27.46 48.53 -10.92
N GLU A 71 -28.41 48.95 -10.06
CA GLU A 71 -28.30 48.76 -8.62
C GLU A 71 -28.33 47.27 -8.24
N LEU A 72 -29.16 46.46 -8.91
CA LEU A 72 -29.21 45.00 -8.71
C LEU A 72 -27.89 44.35 -9.15
N GLY A 73 -27.33 44.72 -10.29
CA GLY A 73 -26.04 44.26 -10.77
C GLY A 73 -24.90 44.59 -9.79
N LYS A 74 -24.88 45.82 -9.27
CA LYS A 74 -23.94 46.23 -8.22
C LYS A 74 -24.09 45.42 -6.95
N LEU A 75 -25.32 45.12 -6.53
CA LEU A 75 -25.58 44.26 -5.35
C LEU A 75 -25.09 42.82 -5.58
N TYR A 76 -25.30 42.26 -6.78
CA TYR A 76 -24.78 40.94 -7.14
C TYR A 76 -23.26 40.89 -7.14
N LEU A 77 -22.55 41.94 -7.58
CA LEU A 77 -21.11 42.04 -7.44
C LEU A 77 -20.66 41.95 -5.99
N GLN A 78 -21.33 42.68 -5.09
CA GLN A 78 -21.03 42.63 -3.64
C GLN A 78 -21.24 41.25 -3.03
N GLN A 79 -22.13 40.44 -3.63
CA GLN A 79 -22.39 39.06 -3.24
C GLN A 79 -21.53 38.02 -3.99
N SER A 80 -20.53 38.46 -4.75
CA SER A 80 -19.70 37.62 -5.61
C SER A 80 -20.50 36.75 -6.61
N ASN A 81 -21.74 37.19 -6.93
CA ASN A 81 -22.55 36.57 -7.96
C ASN A 81 -22.29 37.22 -9.34
N PHE A 82 -21.13 36.93 -9.87
CA PHE A 82 -20.59 37.63 -11.04
C PHE A 82 -21.44 37.42 -12.30
N SER A 83 -21.94 36.20 -12.55
CA SER A 83 -22.80 35.95 -13.71
C SER A 83 -24.14 36.66 -13.64
N ALA A 84 -24.73 36.83 -12.47
CA ALA A 84 -25.96 37.59 -12.29
C ALA A 84 -25.67 39.12 -12.42
N ALA A 85 -24.54 39.57 -11.88
CA ALA A 85 -24.08 40.94 -12.01
C ALA A 85 -23.85 41.29 -13.49
N GLU A 86 -23.12 40.48 -14.23
CA GLU A 86 -22.89 40.63 -15.67
C GLU A 86 -24.19 40.83 -16.45
N LYS A 87 -25.16 39.90 -16.21
CA LYS A 87 -26.47 39.97 -16.90
C LYS A 87 -27.20 41.28 -16.63
N GLU A 88 -27.30 41.70 -15.37
CA GLU A 88 -28.05 42.91 -15.03
C GLU A 88 -27.32 44.19 -15.41
N LEU A 89 -25.98 44.23 -15.32
CA LEU A 89 -25.16 45.37 -15.76
C LEU A 89 -25.19 45.55 -17.29
N ASN A 90 -25.05 44.47 -18.06
CA ASN A 90 -25.22 44.55 -19.52
C ASN A 90 -26.60 45.07 -19.89
N LYS A 91 -27.64 44.59 -19.22
CA LYS A 91 -29.00 45.05 -19.49
C LYS A 91 -29.23 46.50 -19.07
N ALA A 92 -28.60 46.97 -17.99
CA ALA A 92 -28.62 48.37 -17.60
C ALA A 92 -27.95 49.26 -18.66
N MET A 93 -26.83 48.82 -19.23
CA MET A 93 -26.11 49.52 -20.29
C MET A 93 -26.95 49.59 -21.57
N GLU A 94 -27.58 48.49 -22.01
CA GLU A 94 -28.49 48.45 -23.16
C GLU A 94 -29.69 49.42 -23.00
N LEU A 95 -30.15 49.61 -21.77
CA LEU A 95 -31.28 50.50 -21.44
C LEU A 95 -30.83 51.93 -21.19
N GLY A 96 -29.57 52.28 -21.51
CA GLY A 96 -29.06 53.64 -21.49
C GLY A 96 -28.57 54.14 -20.13
N HIS A 97 -28.21 53.25 -19.19
CA HIS A 97 -27.47 53.70 -18.02
C HIS A 97 -26.10 54.24 -18.43
N PRO A 98 -25.57 55.30 -17.77
CA PRO A 98 -24.28 55.90 -18.16
C PRO A 98 -23.17 54.84 -18.21
N VAL A 99 -22.55 54.68 -19.39
CA VAL A 99 -21.50 53.68 -19.66
C VAL A 99 -20.32 53.82 -18.71
N SER A 100 -19.95 55.04 -18.33
CA SER A 100 -18.88 55.30 -17.35
C SER A 100 -19.14 54.76 -15.99
N GLN A 101 -20.39 54.52 -15.58
CA GLN A 101 -20.74 53.88 -14.31
C GLN A 101 -20.84 52.33 -14.43
N VAL A 102 -21.22 51.85 -15.62
CA VAL A 102 -21.42 50.43 -15.84
C VAL A 102 -20.14 49.69 -16.15
N ILE A 103 -19.30 50.21 -17.04
CA ILE A 103 -18.12 49.53 -17.57
C ILE A 103 -17.13 49.14 -16.50
N PRO A 104 -16.77 49.99 -15.50
CA PRO A 104 -15.86 49.56 -14.44
C PRO A 104 -16.39 48.35 -13.65
N LEU A 105 -17.67 48.34 -13.27
CA LEU A 105 -18.30 47.24 -12.55
C LEU A 105 -18.44 45.97 -13.41
N LEU A 106 -18.78 46.15 -14.68
CA LEU A 106 -18.91 45.06 -15.63
C LEU A 106 -17.55 44.40 -15.91
N SER A 107 -16.47 45.21 -15.98
CA SER A 107 -15.10 44.69 -16.16
C SER A 107 -14.66 43.82 -14.97
N VAL A 108 -15.03 44.19 -13.74
CA VAL A 108 -14.83 43.37 -12.55
C VAL A 108 -15.65 42.09 -12.64
N ALA A 109 -16.92 42.15 -13.07
CA ALA A 109 -17.74 40.96 -13.27
C ALA A 109 -17.12 39.97 -14.26
N TYR A 110 -16.67 40.48 -15.43
CA TYR A 110 -16.01 39.68 -16.47
C TYR A 110 -14.71 39.05 -15.98
N GLN A 111 -13.87 39.84 -15.29
CA GLN A 111 -12.60 39.36 -14.76
C GLN A 111 -12.80 38.25 -13.73
N GLN A 112 -13.80 38.36 -12.86
CA GLN A 112 -14.08 37.38 -11.85
C GLN A 112 -14.86 36.13 -12.34
N SER A 113 -15.61 36.29 -13.47
CA SER A 113 -16.31 35.17 -14.10
C SER A 113 -15.47 34.38 -15.12
N GLY A 114 -14.27 34.88 -15.45
CA GLY A 114 -13.43 34.29 -16.49
C GLY A 114 -13.98 34.54 -17.90
N ALA A 115 -14.64 35.69 -18.13
CA ALA A 115 -15.19 36.11 -19.42
C ALA A 115 -14.17 36.91 -20.25
N GLU A 116 -12.98 36.34 -20.50
CA GLU A 116 -11.84 37.03 -21.13
C GLU A 116 -12.18 37.61 -22.49
N ASN A 117 -12.97 36.91 -23.31
CA ASN A 117 -13.40 37.39 -24.62
C ASN A 117 -14.23 38.69 -24.51
N ALA A 118 -15.18 38.72 -23.57
CA ALA A 118 -16.01 39.89 -23.33
C ALA A 118 -15.15 41.06 -22.77
N LEU A 119 -14.24 40.75 -21.86
CA LEU A 119 -13.35 41.74 -21.26
C LEU A 119 -12.37 42.32 -22.29
N ALA A 120 -11.92 41.53 -23.26
CA ALA A 120 -11.06 41.99 -24.37
C ALA A 120 -11.76 43.00 -25.29
N GLU A 121 -13.09 42.98 -25.40
CA GLU A 121 -13.89 43.89 -26.24
C GLU A 121 -14.37 45.16 -25.51
N VAL A 122 -14.15 45.25 -24.18
CA VAL A 122 -14.62 46.41 -23.39
C VAL A 122 -13.95 47.71 -23.87
N ASP A 123 -14.74 48.80 -23.97
CA ASP A 123 -14.25 50.14 -24.23
C ASP A 123 -13.75 50.81 -22.95
N TYR A 124 -12.45 50.75 -22.71
CA TYR A 124 -11.80 51.31 -21.51
C TYR A 124 -11.65 52.84 -21.55
N ARG A 125 -12.03 53.50 -22.66
CA ARG A 125 -12.06 54.96 -22.82
C ARG A 125 -13.49 55.49 -23.06
N ALA A 126 -14.49 54.75 -22.59
CA ALA A 126 -15.86 55.15 -22.78
C ALA A 126 -16.14 56.57 -22.24
N GLU A 127 -17.06 57.28 -22.91
CA GLU A 127 -17.37 58.66 -22.58
C GLU A 127 -17.78 58.83 -21.11
N GLY A 128 -17.16 59.79 -20.44
CA GLY A 128 -17.41 60.13 -19.05
C GLY A 128 -16.59 59.32 -18.03
N MET A 129 -15.71 58.39 -18.45
CA MET A 129 -14.78 57.69 -17.55
C MET A 129 -13.60 58.59 -17.18
N SER A 130 -13.18 58.54 -15.93
CA SER A 130 -11.95 59.21 -15.45
C SER A 130 -10.70 58.43 -15.91
N ALA A 131 -9.53 59.09 -15.92
CA ALA A 131 -8.25 58.42 -16.22
C ALA A 131 -7.93 57.24 -15.26
N VAL A 132 -8.40 57.30 -14.01
CA VAL A 132 -8.25 56.23 -13.02
C VAL A 132 -9.07 55.01 -13.41
N GLU A 133 -10.36 55.19 -13.73
CA GLU A 133 -11.25 54.12 -14.17
C GLU A 133 -10.78 53.52 -15.50
N SER A 134 -10.33 54.36 -16.44
CA SER A 134 -9.76 53.91 -17.71
C SER A 134 -8.50 53.06 -17.50
N ALA A 135 -7.66 53.39 -16.52
CA ALA A 135 -6.48 52.59 -16.17
C ALA A 135 -6.89 51.21 -15.56
N GLU A 136 -7.89 51.18 -14.69
CA GLU A 136 -8.39 49.94 -14.09
C GLU A 136 -8.99 49.00 -15.14
N VAL A 137 -9.93 49.51 -15.93
CA VAL A 137 -10.57 48.74 -17.01
C VAL A 137 -9.55 48.31 -18.07
N GLY A 138 -8.65 49.21 -18.44
CA GLY A 138 -7.57 48.92 -19.38
C GLY A 138 -6.61 47.86 -18.89
N PHE A 139 -6.31 47.84 -17.61
CA PHE A 139 -5.49 46.82 -16.98
C PHE A 139 -6.16 45.40 -17.05
N TYR A 140 -7.45 45.30 -16.73
CA TYR A 140 -8.16 44.03 -16.87
C TYR A 140 -8.27 43.58 -18.33
N LYS A 141 -8.52 44.50 -19.26
CA LYS A 141 -8.50 44.22 -20.71
C LYS A 141 -7.12 43.73 -21.18
N LEU A 142 -6.03 44.34 -20.68
CA LEU A 142 -4.65 43.89 -20.98
C LEU A 142 -4.42 42.47 -20.52
N GLN A 143 -4.82 42.13 -19.28
CA GLN A 143 -4.72 40.78 -18.77
C GLN A 143 -5.51 39.78 -19.61
N ALA A 144 -6.73 40.13 -20.03
CA ALA A 144 -7.57 39.24 -20.85
C ALA A 144 -6.94 39.00 -22.24
N LEU A 145 -6.40 40.03 -22.89
CA LEU A 145 -5.70 39.89 -24.17
C LEU A 145 -4.48 38.95 -24.05
N MET A 146 -3.72 39.09 -22.97
CA MET A 146 -2.56 38.23 -22.71
C MET A 146 -2.99 36.77 -22.48
N GLN A 147 -4.05 36.54 -21.72
CA GLN A 147 -4.59 35.18 -21.48
C GLN A 147 -5.12 34.54 -22.76
N LEU A 148 -5.72 35.31 -23.64
CA LEU A 148 -6.18 34.86 -24.97
C LEU A 148 -5.04 34.68 -25.99
N GLY A 149 -3.78 35.03 -25.64
CA GLY A 149 -2.63 34.95 -26.53
C GLY A 149 -2.60 36.00 -27.61
N LYS A 150 -3.41 37.09 -27.49
CA LYS A 150 -3.52 38.22 -28.44
C LYS A 150 -2.40 39.23 -28.18
N ASN A 151 -1.15 38.83 -28.34
CA ASN A 151 0.02 39.60 -27.94
C ASN A 151 0.17 40.93 -28.68
N GLU A 152 -0.15 40.98 -29.99
CA GLU A 152 -0.07 42.23 -30.77
C GLU A 152 -1.11 43.27 -30.30
N GLU A 153 -2.35 42.80 -29.99
CA GLU A 153 -3.39 43.66 -29.44
C GLU A 153 -3.00 44.15 -28.04
N ALA A 154 -2.41 43.27 -27.22
CA ALA A 154 -1.94 43.60 -25.86
C ALA A 154 -0.82 44.66 -25.91
N GLN A 155 0.15 44.57 -26.81
CA GLN A 155 1.21 45.56 -27.00
C GLN A 155 0.63 46.91 -27.46
N THR A 156 -0.31 46.88 -28.39
CA THR A 156 -0.98 48.12 -28.87
C THR A 156 -1.75 48.79 -27.74
N LEU A 157 -2.50 48.02 -26.99
CA LEU A 157 -3.25 48.50 -25.82
C LEU A 157 -2.31 49.09 -24.76
N LEU A 158 -1.19 48.39 -24.46
CA LEU A 158 -0.21 48.83 -23.49
C LEU A 158 0.39 50.21 -23.88
N ALA A 159 0.75 50.39 -25.15
CA ALA A 159 1.27 51.67 -25.65
C ALA A 159 0.26 52.82 -25.44
N ASP A 160 -1.03 52.55 -25.68
CA ASP A 160 -2.08 53.52 -25.46
C ASP A 160 -2.36 53.82 -23.98
N LEU A 161 -2.39 52.74 -23.13
CA LEU A 161 -2.55 52.87 -21.68
C LEU A 161 -1.39 53.63 -21.02
N SER A 162 -0.19 53.51 -21.58
CA SER A 162 0.98 54.26 -21.09
C SER A 162 0.81 55.79 -21.20
N THR A 163 -0.07 56.25 -22.09
CA THR A 163 -0.37 57.70 -22.27
C THR A 163 -1.34 58.26 -21.23
N LEU A 164 -1.96 57.43 -20.40
CA LEU A 164 -2.91 57.90 -19.38
C LEU A 164 -2.20 58.74 -18.32
N ASP A 165 -2.69 59.95 -18.10
CA ASP A 165 -2.19 60.86 -17.06
C ASP A 165 -2.87 60.60 -15.74
N THR A 166 -2.34 59.59 -15.02
CA THR A 166 -2.81 59.20 -13.68
C THR A 166 -1.70 58.53 -12.88
N SER A 167 -1.71 58.69 -11.58
CA SER A 167 -0.80 58.02 -10.63
C SER A 167 -1.50 56.87 -9.85
N SER A 168 -2.55 56.29 -10.45
CA SER A 168 -3.28 55.17 -9.82
C SER A 168 -2.45 53.91 -9.72
N VAL A 169 -2.82 52.98 -8.80
CA VAL A 169 -2.20 51.65 -8.64
C VAL A 169 -2.26 50.89 -9.96
N TYR A 170 -3.37 51.00 -10.70
CA TYR A 170 -3.53 50.30 -11.97
C TYR A 170 -2.58 50.81 -13.06
N LYS A 171 -2.28 52.14 -13.08
CA LYS A 171 -1.24 52.65 -13.97
C LYS A 171 0.13 52.07 -13.66
N GLY A 172 0.47 51.97 -12.37
CA GLY A 172 1.71 51.33 -11.98
C GLY A 172 1.75 49.81 -12.31
N LEU A 173 0.62 49.11 -12.23
CA LEU A 173 0.50 47.71 -12.68
C LEU A 173 0.69 47.61 -14.20
N ILE A 174 0.11 48.51 -14.98
CA ILE A 174 0.29 48.62 -16.45
C ILE A 174 1.78 48.81 -16.76
N ASP A 175 2.46 49.73 -16.08
CA ASP A 175 3.88 49.98 -16.25
C ASP A 175 4.74 48.75 -15.89
N SER A 176 4.35 47.98 -14.87
CA SER A 176 4.99 46.70 -14.55
C SER A 176 4.80 45.66 -15.65
N TYR A 177 3.62 45.61 -16.28
CA TYR A 177 3.38 44.70 -17.42
C TYR A 177 4.21 45.07 -18.66
N ALA A 178 4.59 46.34 -18.86
CA ALA A 178 5.52 46.70 -19.91
C ALA A 178 6.84 45.94 -19.78
N PHE A 179 7.42 45.91 -18.57
CA PHE A 179 8.63 45.13 -18.30
C PHE A 179 8.42 43.63 -18.54
N VAL A 180 7.24 43.06 -18.15
CA VAL A 180 6.93 41.65 -18.40
C VAL A 180 6.90 41.33 -19.89
N LEU A 181 6.29 42.20 -20.73
CA LEU A 181 6.23 42.00 -22.18
C LEU A 181 7.60 42.18 -22.85
N ASP A 182 8.46 43.02 -22.30
CA ASP A 182 9.85 43.21 -22.73
C ASP A 182 10.78 42.10 -22.20
N ASN A 183 10.22 41.10 -21.49
CA ASN A 183 10.96 40.04 -20.81
C ASN A 183 11.97 40.53 -19.76
N ASP A 184 11.79 41.71 -19.24
CA ASP A 184 12.57 42.30 -18.13
C ASP A 184 11.89 41.99 -16.79
N MET A 185 12.10 40.76 -16.29
CA MET A 185 11.49 40.33 -15.04
C MET A 185 12.05 41.08 -13.82
N ASP A 186 13.27 41.58 -13.87
CA ASP A 186 13.87 42.37 -12.77
C ASP A 186 13.23 43.75 -12.69
N GLY A 187 13.01 44.42 -13.84
CA GLY A 187 12.26 45.68 -13.93
C GLY A 187 10.82 45.52 -13.46
N ALA A 188 10.14 44.47 -13.91
CA ALA A 188 8.78 44.11 -13.47
C ALA A 188 8.68 43.92 -11.95
N LEU A 189 9.64 43.17 -11.36
CA LEU A 189 9.70 42.93 -9.93
C LEU A 189 9.87 44.25 -9.16
N ALA A 190 10.89 45.03 -9.50
CA ALA A 190 11.18 46.30 -8.82
C ALA A 190 9.98 47.28 -8.87
N ALA A 191 9.32 47.37 -10.03
CA ALA A 191 8.13 48.20 -10.19
C ALA A 191 6.97 47.72 -9.32
N THR A 192 6.72 46.40 -9.27
CA THR A 192 5.60 45.83 -8.50
C THR A 192 5.87 45.84 -7.00
N GLU A 193 7.10 45.60 -6.55
CA GLU A 193 7.47 45.75 -5.13
C GLU A 193 7.27 47.19 -4.62
N LYS A 194 7.63 48.18 -5.42
CA LYS A 194 7.34 49.58 -5.12
C LYS A 194 5.84 49.89 -5.02
N LEU A 195 5.02 49.23 -5.87
CA LEU A 195 3.56 49.33 -5.76
C LEU A 195 3.04 48.66 -4.48
N ARG A 196 3.60 47.52 -4.09
CA ARG A 196 3.25 46.84 -2.84
C ARG A 196 3.52 47.70 -1.60
N GLU A 197 4.58 48.51 -1.60
CA GLU A 197 4.83 49.51 -0.53
C GLU A 197 3.72 50.53 -0.41
N GLN A 198 3.16 50.96 -1.54
CA GLN A 198 2.09 51.97 -1.64
C GLN A 198 0.69 51.38 -1.37
N ALA A 199 0.47 50.14 -1.78
CA ALA A 199 -0.81 49.45 -1.70
C ALA A 199 -0.61 48.00 -1.22
N PRO A 200 -0.21 47.77 0.04
CA PRO A 200 0.29 46.46 0.57
C PRO A 200 -0.76 45.35 0.58
N THR A 201 -2.05 45.69 0.55
CA THR A 201 -3.16 44.76 0.58
C THR A 201 -3.96 44.71 -0.72
N ASN A 202 -3.55 45.51 -1.75
CA ASN A 202 -4.27 45.48 -3.02
C ASN A 202 -4.14 44.12 -3.71
N LYS A 203 -5.29 43.52 -4.06
CA LYS A 203 -5.35 42.15 -4.59
C LYS A 203 -4.56 41.98 -5.90
N ASP A 204 -4.68 42.95 -6.81
CA ASP A 204 -4.06 42.84 -8.15
C ASP A 204 -2.54 43.02 -8.07
N VAL A 205 -2.05 43.89 -7.15
CA VAL A 205 -0.62 44.01 -6.84
C VAL A 205 -0.05 42.75 -6.27
N LEU A 206 -0.73 42.13 -5.30
CA LEU A 206 -0.27 40.88 -4.68
C LEU A 206 -0.28 39.73 -5.71
N GLN A 207 -1.33 39.63 -6.52
CA GLN A 207 -1.38 38.58 -7.56
C GLN A 207 -0.30 38.76 -8.63
N GLN A 208 -0.06 40.00 -9.08
CA GLN A 208 0.98 40.31 -10.03
C GLN A 208 2.36 39.97 -9.47
N LEU A 209 2.64 40.37 -8.23
CA LEU A 209 3.90 40.12 -7.56
C LEU A 209 4.16 38.60 -7.40
N ALA A 210 3.15 37.83 -6.99
CA ALA A 210 3.26 36.38 -6.86
C ALA A 210 3.56 35.73 -8.22
N LYS A 211 2.88 36.16 -9.30
CA LYS A 211 3.15 35.66 -10.66
C LYS A 211 4.58 35.97 -11.12
N ILE A 212 5.10 37.16 -10.86
CA ILE A 212 6.47 37.53 -11.21
C ILE A 212 7.47 36.66 -10.45
N TYR A 213 7.29 36.44 -9.14
CA TYR A 213 8.15 35.53 -8.36
C TYR A 213 8.15 34.11 -8.92
N LEU A 214 6.97 33.58 -9.33
CA LEU A 214 6.88 32.24 -9.93
C LEU A 214 7.63 32.20 -11.28
N GLN A 215 7.48 33.20 -12.13
CA GLN A 215 8.20 33.29 -13.42
C GLN A 215 9.72 33.38 -13.23
N LYS A 216 10.18 34.02 -12.15
CA LYS A 216 11.60 34.07 -11.77
C LYS A 216 12.12 32.78 -11.12
N GLY A 217 11.27 31.78 -10.88
CA GLY A 217 11.67 30.57 -10.17
C GLY A 217 11.90 30.77 -8.68
N GLU A 218 11.19 31.72 -8.06
CA GLU A 218 11.26 32.05 -6.63
C GLU A 218 9.95 31.66 -5.91
N PRO A 219 9.59 30.36 -5.88
CA PRO A 219 8.28 29.92 -5.37
C PRO A 219 8.07 30.21 -3.88
N SER A 220 9.14 30.22 -3.07
CA SER A 220 9.03 30.56 -1.65
C SER A 220 8.56 32.00 -1.43
N LYS A 221 9.08 32.96 -2.22
CA LYS A 221 8.64 34.35 -2.15
C LYS A 221 7.20 34.52 -2.68
N ALA A 222 6.85 33.80 -3.74
CA ALA A 222 5.47 33.76 -4.20
C ALA A 222 4.51 33.26 -3.11
N ALA A 223 4.90 32.21 -2.37
CA ALA A 223 4.12 31.70 -1.25
C ALA A 223 3.95 32.73 -0.12
N GLU A 224 4.98 33.51 0.22
CA GLU A 224 4.86 34.59 1.19
C GLU A 224 3.83 35.65 0.75
N VAL A 225 3.83 36.01 -0.53
CA VAL A 225 2.86 36.98 -1.10
C VAL A 225 1.44 36.39 -1.11
N TYR A 226 1.29 35.11 -1.50
CA TYR A 226 -0.01 34.40 -1.43
C TYR A 226 -0.51 34.29 0.01
N GLY A 227 0.37 34.09 0.99
CA GLY A 227 -0.01 34.09 2.42
C GLY A 227 -0.63 35.42 2.86
N VAL A 228 -0.05 36.56 2.44
CA VAL A 228 -0.65 37.90 2.66
C VAL A 228 -1.98 38.01 1.94
N TYR A 229 -2.03 37.59 0.67
CA TYR A 229 -3.24 37.63 -0.14
C TYR A 229 -4.40 36.87 0.53
N VAL A 230 -4.21 35.60 0.86
CA VAL A 230 -5.24 34.73 1.44
C VAL A 230 -5.69 35.24 2.81
N SER A 231 -4.81 35.88 3.59
CA SER A 231 -5.19 36.49 4.87
C SER A 231 -6.12 37.69 4.71
N GLN A 232 -5.98 38.45 3.59
CA GLN A 232 -6.82 39.60 3.30
C GLN A 232 -8.11 39.26 2.56
N TYR A 233 -8.05 38.18 1.74
CA TYR A 233 -9.16 37.74 0.88
C TYR A 233 -9.49 36.28 1.17
N PRO A 234 -9.99 35.95 2.38
CA PRO A 234 -10.19 34.58 2.82
C PRO A 234 -11.28 33.83 2.05
N ASP A 235 -12.15 34.53 1.33
CA ASP A 235 -13.23 33.94 0.54
C ASP A 235 -12.80 33.58 -0.90
N ASP A 236 -11.61 33.98 -1.32
CA ASP A 236 -11.08 33.63 -2.64
C ASP A 236 -10.56 32.18 -2.63
N VAL A 237 -11.46 31.26 -2.95
CA VAL A 237 -11.19 29.81 -3.03
C VAL A 237 -10.12 29.48 -4.06
N THR A 238 -10.10 30.20 -5.19
CA THR A 238 -9.13 29.97 -6.27
C THR A 238 -7.71 30.29 -5.83
N SER A 239 -7.51 31.42 -5.18
CA SER A 239 -6.20 31.81 -4.67
C SER A 239 -5.76 30.98 -3.48
N LYS A 240 -6.69 30.55 -2.59
CA LYS A 240 -6.41 29.54 -1.54
C LYS A 240 -5.90 28.24 -2.16
N PHE A 241 -6.53 27.79 -3.23
CA PHE A 241 -6.15 26.56 -3.90
C PHE A 241 -4.74 26.66 -4.52
N ALA A 242 -4.45 27.78 -5.20
CA ALA A 242 -3.13 28.04 -5.76
C ALA A 242 -2.05 28.14 -4.66
N TYR A 243 -2.37 28.78 -3.55
CA TYR A 243 -1.48 28.88 -2.39
C TYR A 243 -1.21 27.51 -1.76
N ALA A 244 -2.23 26.67 -1.55
CA ALA A 244 -2.07 25.31 -1.05
C ALA A 244 -1.17 24.48 -1.98
N ALA A 245 -1.41 24.54 -3.30
CA ALA A 245 -0.59 23.84 -4.29
C ALA A 245 0.89 24.26 -4.21
N LEU A 246 1.15 25.54 -4.10
CA LEU A 246 2.49 26.10 -4.00
C LEU A 246 3.20 25.69 -2.70
N LEU A 247 2.48 25.68 -1.57
CA LEU A 247 3.01 25.23 -0.28
C LEU A 247 3.39 23.73 -0.31
N ILE A 248 2.59 22.90 -0.99
CA ILE A 248 2.93 21.49 -1.21
C ILE A 248 4.20 21.35 -2.07
N GLU A 249 4.32 22.14 -3.13
CA GLU A 249 5.48 22.13 -4.03
C GLU A 249 6.79 22.49 -3.29
N ILE A 250 6.74 23.55 -2.46
CA ILE A 250 7.92 23.98 -1.67
C ILE A 250 8.08 23.22 -0.34
N ARG A 251 7.24 22.22 -0.08
CA ARG A 251 7.24 21.36 1.14
C ARG A 251 6.98 22.10 2.46
N GLU A 252 6.27 23.20 2.41
CA GLU A 252 5.77 23.92 3.60
C GLU A 252 4.43 23.30 4.08
N LEU A 253 4.50 22.02 4.45
CA LEU A 253 3.31 21.18 4.67
C LEU A 253 2.47 21.64 5.86
N ASP A 254 3.10 22.11 6.93
CA ASP A 254 2.40 22.63 8.12
C ASP A 254 1.52 23.84 7.80
N LYS A 255 1.96 24.68 6.84
CA LYS A 255 1.19 25.84 6.37
C LYS A 255 0.10 25.44 5.37
N ALA A 256 0.36 24.38 4.60
CA ALA A 256 -0.60 23.84 3.63
C ALA A 256 -1.80 23.18 4.28
N GLU A 257 -1.58 22.45 5.39
CA GLU A 257 -2.57 21.59 6.01
C GLU A 257 -3.88 22.29 6.36
N PRO A 258 -3.90 23.42 7.10
CA PRO A 258 -5.16 24.10 7.45
C PRO A 258 -5.91 24.61 6.21
N ILE A 259 -5.20 25.03 5.16
CA ILE A 259 -5.81 25.54 3.93
C ILE A 259 -6.43 24.36 3.14
N VAL A 260 -5.74 23.23 3.07
CA VAL A 260 -6.26 22.01 2.43
C VAL A 260 -7.47 21.50 3.16
N ASP A 261 -7.49 21.51 4.50
CA ASP A 261 -8.64 21.09 5.31
C ASP A 261 -9.84 22.00 5.10
N ASP A 262 -9.66 23.33 5.07
CA ASP A 262 -10.71 24.30 4.73
C ASP A 262 -11.30 24.03 3.34
N LEU A 263 -10.46 23.77 2.34
CA LEU A 263 -10.90 23.50 0.98
C LEU A 263 -11.60 22.13 0.86
N LEU A 264 -11.12 21.11 1.58
CA LEU A 264 -11.76 19.80 1.63
C LEU A 264 -13.14 19.86 2.31
N ALA A 265 -13.34 20.74 3.28
CA ALA A 265 -14.65 20.97 3.87
C ALA A 265 -15.69 21.48 2.86
N LEU A 266 -15.27 22.16 1.79
CA LEU A 266 -16.15 22.59 0.69
C LEU A 266 -16.41 21.47 -0.33
N ASN A 267 -15.44 20.56 -0.53
CA ASN A 267 -15.56 19.43 -1.44
C ASN A 267 -14.69 18.27 -0.97
N GLU A 268 -15.26 17.39 -0.16
CA GLU A 268 -14.57 16.25 0.45
C GLU A 268 -13.97 15.26 -0.56
N ASN A 269 -14.54 15.17 -1.76
CA ASN A 269 -14.12 14.24 -2.78
C ASN A 269 -13.22 14.86 -3.86
N HIS A 270 -12.76 16.09 -3.69
CA HIS A 270 -11.92 16.75 -4.68
C HIS A 270 -10.59 16.02 -4.86
N PRO A 271 -10.27 15.48 -6.05
CA PRO A 271 -9.14 14.55 -6.22
C PRO A 271 -7.78 15.16 -5.92
N LEU A 272 -7.53 16.43 -6.32
CA LEU A 272 -6.25 17.09 -6.06
C LEU A 272 -6.08 17.47 -4.58
N LEU A 273 -7.13 17.92 -3.90
CA LEU A 273 -7.08 18.21 -2.46
C LEU A 273 -6.84 16.95 -1.63
N ASN A 274 -7.48 15.84 -1.99
CA ASN A 274 -7.19 14.54 -1.36
C ASN A 274 -5.74 14.07 -1.66
N THR A 275 -5.18 14.40 -2.82
CA THR A 275 -3.76 14.17 -3.08
C THR A 275 -2.88 14.99 -2.13
N PHE A 276 -3.16 16.28 -1.97
CA PHE A 276 -2.42 17.15 -1.05
C PHE A 276 -2.51 16.66 0.39
N LYS A 277 -3.74 16.34 0.86
CA LYS A 277 -3.92 15.79 2.21
C LYS A 277 -3.20 14.47 2.39
N GLY A 278 -3.24 13.59 1.40
CA GLY A 278 -2.50 12.33 1.42
C GLY A 278 -0.98 12.52 1.51
N ILE A 279 -0.43 13.50 0.80
CA ILE A 279 1.01 13.85 0.88
C ILE A 279 1.35 14.39 2.28
N ILE A 280 0.53 15.29 2.83
CA ILE A 280 0.70 15.86 4.17
C ILE A 280 0.67 14.75 5.23
N GLU A 281 -0.39 13.92 5.22
CA GLU A 281 -0.54 12.83 6.19
C GLU A 281 0.59 11.79 6.08
N SER A 282 1.10 11.53 4.86
CA SER A 282 2.23 10.63 4.64
C SER A 282 3.54 11.22 5.21
N ALA A 283 3.75 12.51 5.05
CA ALA A 283 4.91 13.20 5.63
C ALA A 283 4.86 13.26 7.16
N ASN A 284 3.66 13.34 7.73
CA ASN A 284 3.39 13.29 9.16
C ASN A 284 3.36 11.84 9.72
N GLU A 285 3.78 10.85 8.93
CA GLU A 285 3.79 9.42 9.27
C GLU A 285 2.41 8.83 9.61
N ASN A 286 1.33 9.53 9.28
CA ASN A 286 -0.05 9.07 9.42
C ASN A 286 -0.49 8.21 8.22
N TYR A 287 0.27 7.16 7.91
CA TYR A 287 0.17 6.40 6.66
C TYR A 287 -1.23 5.83 6.37
N ALA A 288 -1.96 5.40 7.40
CA ALA A 288 -3.34 4.90 7.22
C ALA A 288 -4.31 5.98 6.72
N LYS A 289 -4.17 7.22 7.23
CA LYS A 289 -4.97 8.37 6.75
C LYS A 289 -4.50 8.79 5.35
N ALA A 290 -3.18 8.82 5.14
CA ALA A 290 -2.60 9.11 3.84
C ALA A 290 -3.17 8.18 2.75
N LEU A 291 -3.14 6.87 2.99
CA LEU A 291 -3.69 5.88 2.06
C LEU A 291 -5.18 6.14 1.78
N LYS A 292 -5.98 6.40 2.82
CA LYS A 292 -7.41 6.70 2.67
C LYS A 292 -7.66 7.89 1.73
N HIS A 293 -6.96 9.01 1.93
CA HIS A 293 -7.11 10.20 1.09
C HIS A 293 -6.63 9.95 -0.34
N LEU A 294 -5.51 9.24 -0.51
CA LEU A 294 -4.99 8.91 -1.84
C LEU A 294 -5.90 7.94 -2.60
N GLU A 295 -6.56 7.01 -1.93
CA GLU A 295 -7.58 6.15 -2.55
C GLU A 295 -8.81 6.94 -2.99
N ILE A 296 -9.26 7.95 -2.20
CA ILE A 296 -10.31 8.87 -2.63
C ILE A 296 -9.87 9.64 -3.89
N ALA A 297 -8.63 10.12 -3.94
CA ALA A 297 -8.09 10.78 -5.12
C ALA A 297 -8.13 9.88 -6.36
N VAL A 298 -7.73 8.60 -6.21
CA VAL A 298 -7.76 7.59 -7.27
C VAL A 298 -9.18 7.29 -7.74
N GLN A 299 -10.11 7.11 -6.81
CA GLN A 299 -11.53 6.84 -7.12
C GLN A 299 -12.19 7.99 -7.87
N ASN A 300 -11.73 9.22 -7.64
CA ASN A 300 -12.21 10.42 -8.31
C ASN A 300 -11.36 10.84 -9.53
N GLY A 301 -10.63 9.87 -10.11
CA GLY A 301 -10.00 10.01 -11.42
C GLY A 301 -8.56 10.49 -11.41
N ARG A 302 -7.93 10.71 -10.25
CA ARG A 302 -6.53 11.11 -10.17
C ARG A 302 -5.63 9.92 -9.84
N SER A 303 -4.90 9.45 -10.83
CA SER A 303 -4.11 8.21 -10.75
C SER A 303 -2.71 8.38 -11.35
N ASP A 304 -2.14 9.57 -11.19
CA ASP A 304 -0.79 9.87 -11.66
C ASP A 304 0.29 9.17 -10.80
N GLN A 305 1.53 9.23 -11.28
CA GLN A 305 2.65 8.53 -10.66
C GLN A 305 2.87 8.92 -9.19
N VAL A 306 2.72 10.20 -8.85
CA VAL A 306 2.93 10.69 -7.48
C VAL A 306 1.89 10.09 -6.54
N VAL A 307 0.61 10.15 -6.92
CA VAL A 307 -0.49 9.57 -6.13
C VAL A 307 -0.25 8.08 -5.87
N ARG A 308 0.11 7.32 -6.93
CA ARG A 308 0.36 5.88 -6.82
C ARG A 308 1.58 5.55 -5.98
N LEU A 309 2.67 6.31 -6.11
CA LEU A 309 3.88 6.10 -5.31
C LEU A 309 3.64 6.38 -3.84
N VAL A 310 3.00 7.52 -3.50
CA VAL A 310 2.74 7.87 -2.10
C VAL A 310 1.71 6.91 -1.48
N ALA A 311 0.69 6.49 -2.22
CA ALA A 311 -0.27 5.49 -1.77
C ALA A 311 0.40 4.13 -1.52
N GLY A 312 1.23 3.67 -2.45
CA GLY A 312 1.98 2.43 -2.32
C GLY A 312 2.97 2.45 -1.17
N PHE A 313 3.68 3.57 -0.99
CA PHE A 313 4.57 3.79 0.16
C PHE A 313 3.79 3.74 1.48
N SER A 314 2.68 4.50 1.57
CA SER A 314 1.87 4.55 2.78
C SER A 314 1.26 3.18 3.14
N ALA A 315 0.79 2.43 2.14
CA ALA A 315 0.30 1.07 2.31
C ALA A 315 1.41 0.12 2.80
N TYR A 316 2.61 0.22 2.22
CA TYR A 316 3.77 -0.58 2.63
C TYR A 316 4.14 -0.32 4.10
N GLN A 317 4.14 0.94 4.56
CA GLN A 317 4.47 1.30 5.94
C GLN A 317 3.48 0.71 6.97
N ILE A 318 2.22 0.58 6.62
CA ILE A 318 1.22 -0.07 7.49
C ILE A 318 1.10 -1.58 7.25
N GLN A 319 2.00 -2.16 6.44
CA GLN A 319 2.04 -3.58 6.08
C GLN A 319 0.78 -4.07 5.34
N ASP A 320 0.05 -3.16 4.68
CA ASP A 320 -1.00 -3.52 3.72
C ASP A 320 -0.33 -3.82 2.36
N PHE A 321 0.24 -5.02 2.28
CA PHE A 321 1.02 -5.43 1.11
C PHE A 321 0.17 -5.59 -0.16
N GLU A 322 -1.11 -5.91 -0.01
CA GLU A 322 -2.05 -5.97 -1.15
C GLU A 322 -2.28 -4.58 -1.76
N ALA A 323 -2.55 -3.57 -0.92
CA ALA A 323 -2.69 -2.19 -1.37
C ALA A 323 -1.35 -1.66 -1.93
N ALA A 324 -0.22 -1.93 -1.26
CA ALA A 324 1.10 -1.54 -1.73
C ALA A 324 1.40 -2.10 -3.13
N GLN A 325 1.20 -3.40 -3.32
CA GLN A 325 1.35 -4.07 -4.61
C GLN A 325 0.44 -3.45 -5.67
N ARG A 326 -0.86 -3.29 -5.37
CA ARG A 326 -1.85 -2.72 -6.29
C ARG A 326 -1.43 -1.34 -6.80
N HIS A 327 -0.98 -0.45 -5.92
CA HIS A 327 -0.58 0.89 -6.30
C HIS A 327 0.78 0.92 -7.02
N LEU A 328 1.79 0.24 -6.50
CA LEU A 328 3.15 0.26 -7.06
C LEU A 328 3.24 -0.44 -8.41
N THR A 329 2.48 -1.51 -8.63
CA THR A 329 2.44 -2.21 -9.94
C THR A 329 2.00 -1.28 -11.06
N MET A 330 1.05 -0.37 -10.79
CA MET A 330 0.53 0.57 -11.80
C MET A 330 1.58 1.54 -12.33
N VAL A 331 2.64 1.78 -11.58
CA VAL A 331 3.70 2.74 -11.94
C VAL A 331 5.06 2.07 -12.17
N ALA A 332 5.19 0.79 -11.83
CA ALA A 332 6.47 0.08 -11.87
C ALA A 332 7.19 0.18 -13.22
N SER A 333 6.45 0.12 -14.34
CA SER A 333 7.03 0.22 -15.69
C SER A 333 7.62 1.60 -16.02
N SER A 334 7.10 2.66 -15.40
CA SER A 334 7.56 4.04 -15.60
C SER A 334 8.68 4.44 -14.64
N LEU A 335 8.93 3.64 -13.59
CA LEU A 335 10.00 3.92 -12.66
C LEU A 335 11.36 3.58 -13.27
N PRO A 336 12.40 4.39 -13.02
CA PRO A 336 13.75 4.02 -13.40
C PRO A 336 14.22 2.79 -12.62
N ASP A 337 15.19 2.07 -13.19
CA ASP A 337 15.83 0.97 -12.47
C ASP A 337 16.46 1.49 -11.16
N ASN A 338 16.48 0.64 -10.14
CA ASN A 338 16.90 0.99 -8.78
C ASN A 338 15.98 1.91 -7.97
N HIS A 339 14.83 2.32 -8.50
CA HIS A 339 13.92 3.17 -7.74
C HIS A 339 13.43 2.47 -6.46
N PRO A 340 13.38 3.15 -5.29
CA PRO A 340 12.93 2.53 -4.03
C PRO A 340 11.55 1.88 -4.11
N GLY A 341 10.65 2.40 -4.93
CA GLY A 341 9.34 1.80 -5.18
C GLY A 341 9.39 0.38 -5.72
N LEU A 342 10.44 0.02 -6.48
CA LEU A 342 10.62 -1.36 -6.97
C LEU A 342 10.98 -2.32 -5.83
N ARG A 343 11.77 -1.86 -4.85
CA ARG A 343 12.11 -2.64 -3.64
C ARG A 343 10.86 -2.92 -2.81
N MET A 344 10.06 -1.88 -2.55
CA MET A 344 8.80 -2.01 -1.81
C MET A 344 7.79 -2.91 -2.53
N LEU A 345 7.69 -2.79 -3.85
CA LEU A 345 6.85 -3.66 -4.67
C LEU A 345 7.29 -5.12 -4.57
N ALA A 346 8.59 -5.38 -4.75
CA ALA A 346 9.13 -6.73 -4.68
C ALA A 346 8.96 -7.34 -3.28
N ASP A 347 9.23 -6.58 -2.22
CA ASP A 347 9.02 -7.07 -0.85
C ASP A 347 7.54 -7.34 -0.57
N SER A 348 6.63 -6.47 -1.01
CA SER A 348 5.18 -6.72 -0.92
C SER A 348 4.77 -8.02 -1.62
N MET A 349 5.29 -8.25 -2.84
CA MET A 349 5.04 -9.50 -3.57
C MET A 349 5.59 -10.73 -2.84
N LEU A 350 6.78 -10.63 -2.23
CA LEU A 350 7.36 -11.70 -1.41
C LEU A 350 6.52 -12.00 -0.18
N GLN A 351 5.96 -10.98 0.47
CA GLN A 351 5.05 -11.16 1.60
C GLN A 351 3.74 -11.83 1.18
N LEU A 352 3.26 -11.56 -0.02
CA LEU A 352 2.06 -12.18 -0.60
C LEU A 352 2.32 -13.56 -1.24
N GLY A 353 3.57 -14.04 -1.21
CA GLY A 353 3.94 -15.32 -1.81
C GLY A 353 4.02 -15.32 -3.34
N GLU A 354 4.04 -14.15 -3.96
CA GLU A 354 4.19 -13.97 -5.41
C GLU A 354 5.67 -13.91 -5.81
N ASN A 355 6.42 -14.95 -5.44
CA ASN A 355 7.87 -14.98 -5.47
C ASN A 355 8.47 -14.86 -6.89
N ASP A 356 7.83 -15.46 -7.90
CA ASP A 356 8.27 -15.37 -9.29
C ASP A 356 8.04 -13.96 -9.89
N GLU A 357 6.97 -13.27 -9.48
CA GLU A 357 6.72 -11.88 -9.90
C GLU A 357 7.71 -10.93 -9.20
N ALA A 358 7.97 -11.16 -7.91
CA ALA A 358 9.00 -10.43 -7.16
C ALA A 358 10.38 -10.56 -7.83
N LEU A 359 10.74 -11.77 -8.31
CA LEU A 359 11.99 -12.01 -9.05
C LEU A 359 12.10 -11.10 -10.29
N LYS A 360 11.03 -10.94 -11.06
CA LYS A 360 11.01 -10.06 -12.25
C LYS A 360 11.25 -8.60 -11.90
N VAL A 361 10.66 -8.13 -10.79
CA VAL A 361 10.85 -6.77 -10.30
C VAL A 361 12.27 -6.58 -9.78
N LEU A 362 12.80 -7.55 -9.00
CA LEU A 362 14.15 -7.53 -8.45
C LEU A 362 15.23 -7.62 -9.54
N ALA A 363 14.92 -8.15 -10.71
CA ALA A 363 15.85 -8.13 -11.85
C ALA A 363 16.28 -6.70 -12.22
N ARG A 364 15.39 -5.69 -12.02
CA ARG A 364 15.61 -4.27 -12.27
C ARG A 364 16.32 -3.53 -11.12
N VAL A 365 16.46 -4.16 -9.96
CA VAL A 365 17.18 -3.61 -8.81
C VAL A 365 18.63 -4.09 -8.88
N LYS A 366 19.58 -3.17 -9.07
CA LYS A 366 21.02 -3.50 -9.16
C LYS A 366 21.59 -3.95 -7.83
N GLY A 367 21.03 -3.44 -6.75
CA GLY A 367 21.49 -3.65 -5.38
C GLY A 367 22.32 -2.47 -4.87
N GLU A 368 22.15 -2.18 -3.60
CA GLU A 368 22.86 -1.16 -2.85
C GLU A 368 23.42 -1.80 -1.59
N GLU A 369 24.73 -1.60 -1.36
CA GLU A 369 25.46 -2.18 -0.24
C GLU A 369 24.79 -1.80 1.10
N GLY A 370 24.62 -2.78 1.97
CA GLY A 370 24.00 -2.62 3.29
C GLY A 370 22.48 -2.35 3.28
N VAL A 371 21.84 -2.25 2.10
CA VAL A 371 20.40 -2.01 1.97
C VAL A 371 19.67 -3.23 1.42
N ASP A 372 20.15 -3.78 0.30
CA ASP A 372 19.40 -4.78 -0.47
C ASP A 372 19.78 -6.23 -0.17
N ALA A 373 20.85 -6.49 0.58
CA ALA A 373 21.33 -7.84 0.90
C ALA A 373 20.23 -8.70 1.55
N ALA A 374 19.53 -8.14 2.54
CA ALA A 374 18.45 -8.83 3.23
C ALA A 374 17.26 -9.14 2.31
N LEU A 375 16.91 -8.21 1.42
CA LEU A 375 15.81 -8.39 0.46
C LEU A 375 16.13 -9.50 -0.55
N PHE A 376 17.33 -9.50 -1.13
CA PHE A 376 17.77 -10.54 -2.07
C PHE A 376 17.87 -11.90 -1.38
N SER A 377 18.42 -11.95 -0.15
CA SER A 377 18.47 -13.18 0.64
C SER A 377 17.06 -13.72 0.95
N LYS A 378 16.12 -12.85 1.31
CA LYS A 378 14.71 -13.22 1.54
C LYS A 378 14.08 -13.76 0.26
N ALA A 379 14.28 -13.09 -0.87
CA ALA A 379 13.77 -13.55 -2.16
C ALA A 379 14.35 -14.91 -2.55
N SER A 380 15.68 -15.10 -2.39
CA SER A 380 16.34 -16.38 -2.62
C SER A 380 15.74 -17.50 -1.77
N TYR A 381 15.56 -17.26 -0.48
CA TYR A 381 14.97 -18.25 0.42
C TYR A 381 13.53 -18.64 0.02
N GLN A 382 12.68 -17.68 -0.32
CA GLN A 382 11.32 -17.96 -0.74
C GLN A 382 11.26 -18.72 -2.07
N LEU A 383 12.09 -18.31 -3.05
CA LEU A 383 12.21 -18.99 -4.34
C LEU A 383 12.73 -20.43 -4.17
N LEU A 384 13.70 -20.64 -3.28
CA LEU A 384 14.21 -21.96 -2.98
C LEU A 384 13.13 -22.84 -2.34
N LYS A 385 12.37 -22.30 -1.39
CA LYS A 385 11.23 -22.99 -0.75
C LYS A 385 10.18 -23.41 -1.78
N ASP A 386 9.94 -22.59 -2.79
CA ASP A 386 9.03 -22.90 -3.89
C ASP A 386 9.64 -23.84 -4.94
N GLY A 387 10.93 -24.16 -4.81
CA GLY A 387 11.68 -25.02 -5.74
C GLY A 387 12.14 -24.30 -7.02
N ASN A 388 12.05 -22.97 -7.07
CA ASN A 388 12.65 -22.18 -8.14
C ASN A 388 14.15 -21.95 -7.87
N VAL A 389 14.95 -23.02 -8.08
CA VAL A 389 16.38 -23.02 -7.80
C VAL A 389 17.13 -22.01 -8.68
N VAL A 390 16.70 -21.80 -9.93
CA VAL A 390 17.35 -20.85 -10.85
C VAL A 390 17.17 -19.42 -10.36
N GLY A 391 15.93 -19.03 -10.02
CA GLY A 391 15.65 -17.71 -9.46
C GLY A 391 16.34 -17.50 -8.11
N ALA A 392 16.38 -18.53 -7.27
CA ALA A 392 17.11 -18.50 -5.98
C ALA A 392 18.59 -18.20 -6.16
N LYS A 393 19.25 -18.86 -7.12
CA LYS A 393 20.66 -18.59 -7.45
C LYS A 393 20.89 -17.17 -7.93
N GLN A 394 20.04 -16.65 -8.83
CA GLN A 394 20.12 -15.26 -9.26
C GLN A 394 20.05 -14.26 -8.11
N MET A 395 19.19 -14.53 -7.12
CA MET A 395 19.07 -13.68 -5.94
C MET A 395 20.26 -13.83 -4.98
N VAL A 396 20.86 -15.02 -4.89
CA VAL A 396 22.12 -15.24 -4.15
C VAL A 396 23.24 -14.43 -4.77
N GLU A 397 23.44 -14.47 -6.10
CA GLU A 397 24.46 -13.68 -6.80
C GLU A 397 24.28 -12.17 -6.54
N LYS A 398 23.03 -11.68 -6.56
CA LYS A 398 22.74 -10.28 -6.23
C LYS A 398 23.01 -9.96 -4.75
N SER A 399 22.66 -10.87 -3.84
CA SER A 399 22.93 -10.70 -2.41
C SER A 399 24.43 -10.67 -2.14
N GLU A 400 25.20 -11.55 -2.77
CA GLU A 400 26.66 -11.60 -2.64
C GLU A 400 27.34 -10.30 -3.05
N ALA A 401 26.87 -9.68 -4.13
CA ALA A 401 27.42 -8.42 -4.63
C ALA A 401 27.26 -7.24 -3.65
N VAL A 402 26.35 -7.32 -2.67
CA VAL A 402 25.99 -6.21 -1.75
C VAL A 402 26.07 -6.58 -0.27
N SER A 403 26.40 -7.84 0.06
CA SER A 403 26.55 -8.31 1.44
C SER A 403 27.87 -7.85 2.02
N THR A 404 27.84 -6.99 3.01
CA THR A 404 29.03 -6.42 3.64
C THR A 404 29.08 -6.62 5.14
N THR A 405 27.93 -6.87 5.79
CA THR A 405 27.85 -7.06 7.25
C THR A 405 27.95 -8.55 7.60
N ALA A 406 28.40 -8.85 8.82
CA ALA A 406 28.47 -10.22 9.34
C ALA A 406 27.12 -10.94 9.29
N GLU A 407 26.00 -10.20 9.50
CA GLU A 407 24.66 -10.76 9.40
C GLU A 407 24.26 -11.10 7.98
N ASP A 408 24.59 -10.23 7.00
CA ASP A 408 24.33 -10.48 5.59
C ASP A 408 25.14 -11.67 5.07
N LEU A 409 26.44 -11.70 5.40
CA LEU A 409 27.34 -12.80 5.07
C LEU A 409 26.87 -14.13 5.69
N SER A 410 26.36 -14.10 6.93
CA SER A 410 25.81 -15.30 7.56
C SER A 410 24.56 -15.80 6.83
N ARG A 411 23.64 -14.91 6.43
CA ARG A 411 22.46 -15.29 5.64
C ARG A 411 22.84 -15.83 4.26
N LEU A 412 23.73 -15.12 3.59
CA LEU A 412 24.24 -15.49 2.27
C LEU A 412 24.90 -16.89 2.31
N GLY A 413 25.79 -17.12 3.25
CA GLY A 413 26.50 -18.38 3.40
C GLY A 413 25.56 -19.56 3.59
N VAL A 414 24.53 -19.42 4.43
CA VAL A 414 23.50 -20.46 4.63
C VAL A 414 22.72 -20.73 3.34
N LEU A 415 22.39 -19.71 2.55
CA LEU A 415 21.67 -19.87 1.29
C LEU A 415 22.52 -20.55 0.23
N GLN A 416 23.78 -20.16 0.10
CA GLN A 416 24.74 -20.81 -0.81
C GLN A 416 24.88 -22.30 -0.49
N LEU A 417 25.11 -22.65 0.76
CA LEU A 417 25.18 -24.06 1.19
C LEU A 417 23.88 -24.82 0.91
N SER A 418 22.73 -24.17 1.07
CA SER A 418 21.42 -24.76 0.74
C SER A 418 21.25 -25.03 -0.76
N LEU A 419 22.01 -24.34 -1.60
CA LEU A 419 22.11 -24.52 -3.05
C LEU A 419 23.26 -25.43 -3.47
N ASN A 420 23.91 -26.12 -2.51
CA ASN A 420 25.11 -26.92 -2.69
C ASN A 420 26.32 -26.12 -3.20
N ASP A 421 26.40 -24.84 -2.90
CA ASP A 421 27.51 -23.98 -3.18
C ASP A 421 28.42 -23.88 -1.95
N VAL A 422 29.65 -24.39 -2.09
CA VAL A 422 30.62 -24.48 -0.98
C VAL A 422 31.22 -23.13 -0.60
N ASP A 423 31.13 -22.11 -1.45
CA ASP A 423 31.59 -20.74 -1.17
C ASP A 423 30.81 -20.12 -0.01
N GLY A 424 29.64 -20.68 0.31
CA GLY A 424 28.91 -20.34 1.52
C GLY A 424 29.71 -20.49 2.81
N LEU A 425 30.67 -21.42 2.88
CA LEU A 425 31.57 -21.54 4.04
C LEU A 425 32.49 -20.34 4.18
N VAL A 426 33.01 -19.81 3.07
CA VAL A 426 33.87 -18.63 3.08
C VAL A 426 33.13 -17.40 3.64
N ASN A 427 31.88 -17.23 3.23
CA ASN A 427 31.05 -16.14 3.75
C ASN A 427 30.74 -16.30 5.23
N LEU A 428 30.53 -17.53 5.72
CA LEU A 428 30.33 -17.79 7.16
C LEU A 428 31.64 -17.56 7.96
N GLU A 429 32.80 -17.94 7.41
CA GLU A 429 34.11 -17.67 8.01
C GLU A 429 34.33 -16.16 8.14
N GLN A 430 34.08 -15.38 7.06
CA GLN A 430 34.16 -13.90 7.09
C GLN A 430 33.18 -13.27 8.07
N ALA A 431 31.96 -13.78 8.18
CA ALA A 431 30.98 -13.31 9.16
C ALA A 431 31.47 -13.44 10.60
N VAL A 432 32.14 -14.54 10.90
CA VAL A 432 32.74 -14.78 12.23
C VAL A 432 33.96 -13.87 12.43
N GLU A 433 34.79 -13.68 11.41
CA GLU A 433 35.94 -12.77 11.46
C GLU A 433 35.51 -11.32 11.75
N GLN A 434 34.42 -10.86 11.11
CA GLN A 434 33.87 -9.51 11.37
C GLN A 434 33.20 -9.35 12.73
N SER A 435 32.58 -10.40 13.27
CA SER A 435 31.87 -10.38 14.54
C SER A 435 32.15 -11.63 15.35
N PRO A 436 33.36 -11.78 15.89
CA PRO A 436 33.79 -12.97 16.63
C PRO A 436 33.00 -13.20 17.92
N GLU A 437 32.40 -12.15 18.49
CA GLU A 437 31.52 -12.20 19.66
C GLU A 437 30.11 -12.71 19.36
N SER A 438 29.74 -12.76 18.07
CA SER A 438 28.38 -13.18 17.67
C SER A 438 28.19 -14.69 17.85
N VAL A 439 27.48 -15.08 18.93
CA VAL A 439 27.11 -16.47 19.20
C VAL A 439 26.37 -17.11 18.00
N THR A 440 25.52 -16.32 17.33
CA THR A 440 24.76 -16.78 16.18
C THR A 440 25.65 -17.09 14.98
N SER A 441 26.60 -16.22 14.63
CA SER A 441 27.53 -16.41 13.51
C SER A 441 28.46 -17.60 13.77
N GLN A 442 29.03 -17.69 14.98
CA GLN A 442 29.85 -18.82 15.43
C GLN A 442 29.10 -20.15 15.35
N ALA A 443 27.89 -20.21 15.92
CA ALA A 443 27.08 -21.42 15.90
C ALA A 443 26.65 -21.82 14.47
N THR A 444 26.41 -20.84 13.60
CA THR A 444 26.04 -21.08 12.20
C THR A 444 27.22 -21.68 11.42
N LEU A 445 28.41 -21.13 11.57
CA LEU A 445 29.61 -21.66 10.99
C LEU A 445 29.89 -23.12 11.44
N LEU A 446 29.79 -23.38 12.74
CA LEU A 446 30.00 -24.73 13.28
C LEU A 446 28.99 -25.73 12.70
N ARG A 447 27.71 -25.36 12.62
CA ARG A 447 26.67 -26.20 12.00
C ARG A 447 26.98 -26.46 10.53
N ALA A 448 27.47 -25.45 9.81
CA ALA A 448 27.83 -25.57 8.41
C ALA A 448 29.01 -26.53 8.20
N TYR A 449 30.05 -26.43 9.01
CA TYR A 449 31.17 -27.39 8.98
C TYR A 449 30.72 -28.83 9.29
N ILE A 450 29.86 -29.00 10.30
CA ILE A 450 29.30 -30.33 10.65
C ILE A 450 28.45 -30.87 9.48
N ALA A 451 27.59 -30.04 8.91
CA ALA A 451 26.72 -30.43 7.79
C ALA A 451 27.49 -30.80 6.53
N THR A 452 28.64 -30.17 6.30
CA THR A 452 29.55 -30.46 5.16
C THR A 452 30.62 -31.50 5.50
N ASN A 453 30.50 -32.19 6.65
CA ASN A 453 31.41 -33.21 7.15
C ASN A 453 32.87 -32.72 7.35
N GLN A 454 33.05 -31.43 7.65
CA GLN A 454 34.37 -30.84 7.94
C GLN A 454 34.61 -30.77 9.45
N LEU A 455 34.58 -31.98 10.12
CA LEU A 455 34.59 -32.09 11.58
C LEU A 455 35.86 -31.51 12.22
N GLU A 456 37.03 -31.64 11.59
CA GLU A 456 38.27 -31.05 12.11
C GLU A 456 38.22 -29.52 12.14
N LYS A 457 37.66 -28.88 11.08
CA LYS A 457 37.47 -27.44 11.06
C LYS A 457 36.44 -27.01 12.13
N ALA A 458 35.35 -27.76 12.26
CA ALA A 458 34.37 -27.48 13.31
C ALA A 458 35.00 -27.55 14.71
N LYS A 459 35.85 -28.55 14.97
CA LYS A 459 36.54 -28.73 16.24
C LYS A 459 37.54 -27.59 16.52
N SER A 460 38.31 -27.16 15.50
CA SER A 460 39.24 -26.03 15.61
C SER A 460 38.49 -24.73 15.90
N ALA A 461 37.47 -24.41 15.12
CA ALA A 461 36.67 -23.20 15.31
C ALA A 461 35.96 -23.16 16.67
N ALA A 462 35.44 -24.30 17.14
CA ALA A 462 34.83 -24.38 18.46
C ALA A 462 35.82 -24.19 19.61
N LYS A 463 37.07 -24.65 19.45
CA LYS A 463 38.13 -24.40 20.44
C LYS A 463 38.51 -22.92 20.47
N GLU A 464 38.73 -22.33 19.30
CA GLU A 464 39.03 -20.90 19.19
C GLU A 464 37.92 -20.04 19.80
N TRP A 465 36.65 -20.36 19.49
CA TRP A 465 35.52 -19.66 20.09
C TRP A 465 35.52 -19.81 21.62
N HIS A 466 35.82 -21.01 22.16
CA HIS A 466 35.91 -21.18 23.60
C HIS A 466 37.04 -20.36 24.24
N GLU A 467 38.20 -20.26 23.57
CA GLU A 467 39.33 -19.43 24.04
C GLU A 467 38.99 -17.94 24.05
N GLN A 468 38.25 -17.46 23.04
CA GLN A 468 37.78 -16.09 22.94
C GLN A 468 36.64 -15.76 23.92
N SER A 469 35.80 -16.74 24.22
CA SER A 469 34.60 -16.58 25.04
C SER A 469 34.45 -17.73 26.06
N PRO A 470 35.33 -17.80 27.10
CA PRO A 470 35.41 -18.94 28.02
C PRO A 470 34.16 -19.13 28.89
N ASP A 471 33.37 -18.08 29.09
CA ASP A 471 32.13 -18.13 29.87
C ASP A 471 30.92 -18.56 29.04
N THR A 472 31.08 -18.79 27.73
CA THR A 472 30.03 -19.26 26.83
C THR A 472 30.02 -20.79 26.78
N ALA A 473 28.88 -21.41 27.08
CA ALA A 473 28.76 -22.86 27.09
C ALA A 473 28.65 -23.50 25.68
N ALA A 474 28.13 -22.73 24.70
CA ALA A 474 27.85 -23.26 23.37
C ALA A 474 29.07 -23.94 22.70
N PRO A 475 30.28 -23.34 22.64
CA PRO A 475 31.43 -24.01 22.02
C PRO A 475 31.78 -25.34 22.68
N LEU A 476 31.68 -25.46 24.00
CA LEU A 476 31.92 -26.70 24.72
C LEU A 476 30.87 -27.77 24.38
N ILE A 477 29.60 -27.37 24.18
CA ILE A 477 28.53 -28.25 23.75
C ILE A 477 28.80 -28.76 22.33
N TYR A 478 29.22 -27.91 21.41
CA TYR A 478 29.62 -28.32 20.04
C TYR A 478 30.82 -29.28 20.09
N LEU A 479 31.87 -28.98 20.87
CA LEU A 479 33.01 -29.91 21.07
C LEU A 479 32.54 -31.25 21.61
N GLY A 480 31.67 -31.25 22.60
CA GLY A 480 31.08 -32.48 23.13
C GLY A 480 30.30 -33.30 22.11
N ASN A 481 29.50 -32.61 21.27
CA ASN A 481 28.74 -33.27 20.20
C ASN A 481 29.64 -33.80 19.08
N ILE A 482 30.69 -33.06 18.69
CA ILE A 482 31.68 -33.51 17.71
C ILE A 482 32.44 -34.73 18.23
N ALA A 483 32.95 -34.66 19.44
CA ALA A 483 33.65 -35.81 20.07
C ALA A 483 32.74 -37.03 20.23
N THR A 484 31.42 -36.82 20.46
CA THR A 484 30.44 -37.92 20.45
C THR A 484 30.33 -38.57 19.08
N ALA A 485 30.28 -37.79 18.02
CA ALA A 485 30.22 -38.27 16.63
C ALA A 485 31.51 -39.03 16.22
N GLU A 486 32.66 -38.60 16.72
CA GLU A 486 33.95 -39.24 16.51
C GLU A 486 34.16 -40.50 17.34
N GLY A 487 33.24 -40.81 18.27
CA GLY A 487 33.39 -41.95 19.20
C GLY A 487 34.32 -41.68 20.39
N ALA A 488 34.79 -40.43 20.55
CA ALA A 488 35.66 -40.01 21.64
C ALA A 488 34.86 -39.71 22.92
N TYR A 489 34.15 -40.68 23.45
CA TYR A 489 33.14 -40.48 24.47
C TYR A 489 33.67 -39.89 25.78
N GLN A 490 34.89 -40.22 26.18
CA GLN A 490 35.49 -39.65 27.40
C GLN A 490 35.76 -38.15 27.24
N GLU A 491 36.26 -37.74 26.08
CA GLU A 491 36.50 -36.33 25.73
C GLU A 491 35.16 -35.59 25.67
N ALA A 492 34.13 -36.16 25.02
CA ALA A 492 32.78 -35.62 24.96
C ALA A 492 32.19 -35.35 26.35
N ALA A 493 32.32 -36.34 27.28
CA ALA A 493 31.86 -36.15 28.64
C ALA A 493 32.57 -35.00 29.35
N GLN A 494 33.90 -34.86 29.18
CA GLN A 494 34.66 -33.79 29.80
C GLN A 494 34.21 -32.39 29.30
N TYR A 495 33.95 -32.24 27.98
CA TYR A 495 33.44 -31.00 27.46
C TYR A 495 32.04 -30.66 28.01
N LEU A 496 31.13 -31.63 28.03
CA LEU A 496 29.79 -31.45 28.56
C LEU A 496 29.79 -31.21 30.09
N ASP A 497 30.77 -31.78 30.84
CA ASP A 497 30.94 -31.45 32.25
C ASP A 497 31.42 -30.03 32.48
N LYS A 498 32.31 -29.52 31.63
CA LYS A 498 32.70 -28.09 31.67
C LYS A 498 31.51 -27.17 31.32
N ALA A 499 30.77 -27.50 30.24
CA ALA A 499 29.61 -26.73 29.80
C ALA A 499 28.52 -26.65 30.89
N SER A 500 28.30 -27.74 31.63
CA SER A 500 27.29 -27.84 32.72
C SER A 500 27.54 -26.89 33.89
N LYS A 501 28.75 -26.37 34.04
CA LYS A 501 29.12 -25.41 35.10
C LYS A 501 28.86 -23.97 34.72
N LEU A 502 28.57 -23.69 33.41
CA LEU A 502 28.27 -22.38 32.88
C LEU A 502 26.75 -22.16 32.90
N LYS A 503 26.34 -20.90 33.13
CA LYS A 503 24.93 -20.53 33.22
C LYS A 503 24.25 -20.57 31.85
N GLY A 504 22.96 -20.94 31.83
CA GLY A 504 22.11 -20.88 30.65
C GLY A 504 22.29 -22.01 29.64
N ALA A 505 23.01 -23.06 30.01
CA ALA A 505 23.26 -24.21 29.15
C ALA A 505 22.58 -25.54 29.67
N GLU A 506 21.80 -25.43 30.71
CA GLU A 506 21.28 -26.57 31.44
C GLU A 506 20.51 -27.51 30.51
N ASN A 507 19.68 -27.01 29.65
CA ASN A 507 18.85 -27.80 28.74
C ASN A 507 19.69 -28.45 27.64
N GLU A 508 20.52 -27.68 26.96
CA GLU A 508 21.36 -28.11 25.84
C GLU A 508 22.36 -29.19 26.28
N VAL A 509 22.92 -29.05 27.48
CA VAL A 509 23.82 -30.06 28.07
C VAL A 509 23.09 -31.37 28.33
N VAL A 510 21.86 -31.33 28.85
CA VAL A 510 21.04 -32.57 29.05
C VAL A 510 20.78 -33.27 27.71
N TYR A 511 20.42 -32.54 26.67
CA TYR A 511 20.17 -33.13 25.35
C TYR A 511 21.44 -33.74 24.76
N SER A 512 22.59 -33.04 24.87
CA SER A 512 23.86 -33.53 24.35
C SER A 512 24.37 -34.71 25.15
N ARG A 513 24.19 -34.74 26.49
CA ARG A 513 24.51 -35.93 27.32
C ARG A 513 23.64 -37.13 26.98
N ALA A 514 22.34 -36.90 26.71
CA ALA A 514 21.47 -38.01 26.31
C ALA A 514 21.94 -38.61 24.96
N LYS A 515 22.38 -37.74 23.99
CA LYS A 515 22.96 -38.21 22.71
C LYS A 515 24.27 -38.99 22.93
N LEU A 516 25.13 -38.50 23.79
CA LEU A 516 26.37 -39.20 24.17
C LEU A 516 26.09 -40.59 24.73
N LEU A 517 25.17 -40.70 25.71
CA LEU A 517 24.79 -41.98 26.31
C LEU A 517 24.21 -42.97 25.28
N VAL A 518 23.43 -42.43 24.30
CA VAL A 518 22.94 -43.23 23.17
C VAL A 518 24.07 -43.76 22.31
N ALA A 519 25.04 -42.92 21.98
CA ALA A 519 26.19 -43.28 21.18
C ALA A 519 27.07 -44.32 21.89
N GLU A 520 27.18 -44.26 23.22
CA GLU A 520 27.85 -45.26 24.06
C GLU A 520 27.05 -46.60 24.19
N GLY A 521 25.84 -46.66 23.60
CA GLY A 521 24.94 -47.82 23.75
C GLY A 521 24.13 -47.85 25.07
N LYS A 522 24.25 -46.81 25.91
CA LYS A 522 23.61 -46.73 27.26
C LYS A 522 22.24 -46.07 27.17
N LYS A 523 21.34 -46.63 26.35
CA LYS A 523 20.01 -46.03 26.08
C LYS A 523 19.14 -45.90 27.33
N ASP A 524 19.27 -46.83 28.31
CA ASP A 524 18.49 -46.77 29.56
C ASP A 524 18.94 -45.59 30.45
N ASP A 525 20.24 -45.32 30.50
CA ASP A 525 20.79 -44.20 31.24
C ASP A 525 20.36 -42.87 30.60
N ALA A 526 20.35 -42.80 29.25
CA ALA A 526 19.83 -41.67 28.52
C ALA A 526 18.35 -41.37 28.86
N ILE A 527 17.50 -42.41 28.83
CA ILE A 527 16.09 -42.27 29.21
C ILE A 527 15.96 -41.82 30.67
N SER A 528 16.76 -42.40 31.58
CA SER A 528 16.71 -42.04 33.00
C SER A 528 17.12 -40.58 33.24
N SER A 529 18.16 -40.13 32.55
CA SER A 529 18.63 -38.74 32.59
C SER A 529 17.58 -37.78 32.05
N LEU A 530 16.98 -38.06 30.89
CA LEU A 530 15.91 -37.28 30.31
C LEU A 530 14.67 -37.21 31.23
N ARG A 531 14.28 -38.33 31.84
CA ARG A 531 13.16 -38.36 32.78
C ARG A 531 13.42 -37.50 34.02
N ALA A 532 14.59 -37.59 34.60
CA ALA A 532 14.96 -36.77 35.76
C ALA A 532 14.96 -35.25 35.42
N PHE A 533 15.27 -34.88 34.18
CA PHE A 533 15.14 -33.52 33.68
C PHE A 533 13.67 -33.14 33.45
N ILE A 534 12.89 -34.00 32.82
CA ILE A 534 11.46 -33.82 32.53
C ILE A 534 10.64 -33.70 33.83
N ASP A 535 11.02 -34.40 34.90
CA ASP A 535 10.37 -34.28 36.21
C ASP A 535 10.43 -32.83 36.75
N LYS A 536 11.49 -32.07 36.40
CA LYS A 536 11.65 -30.65 36.74
C LYS A 536 11.08 -29.70 35.66
N ASN A 537 11.07 -30.15 34.40
CA ASN A 537 10.67 -29.38 33.23
C ASN A 537 9.64 -30.21 32.40
N PRO A 538 8.42 -30.46 32.93
CA PRO A 538 7.54 -31.50 32.40
C PRO A 538 6.98 -31.22 30.99
N ALA A 539 7.04 -29.99 30.50
CA ALA A 539 6.58 -29.59 29.19
C ALA A 539 7.73 -29.21 28.23
N ASP A 540 8.95 -29.62 28.54
CA ASP A 540 10.11 -29.36 27.66
C ASP A 540 10.01 -30.20 26.38
N VAL A 541 9.72 -29.55 25.27
CA VAL A 541 9.41 -30.17 23.96
C VAL A 541 10.61 -30.96 23.42
N PRO A 542 11.87 -30.44 23.42
CA PRO A 542 13.03 -31.21 22.97
C PRO A 542 13.31 -32.47 23.80
N ALA A 543 13.24 -32.40 25.14
CA ALA A 543 13.46 -33.57 26.00
C ALA A 543 12.38 -34.62 25.80
N LEU A 544 11.11 -34.21 25.69
CA LEU A 544 9.99 -35.13 25.42
C LEU A 544 10.14 -35.79 24.04
N ALA A 545 10.62 -35.05 23.02
CA ALA A 545 10.86 -35.64 21.70
C ALA A 545 11.99 -36.66 21.71
N LEU A 546 13.11 -36.41 22.41
CA LEU A 546 14.20 -37.32 22.56
C LEU A 546 13.77 -38.60 23.36
N TRP A 547 13.06 -38.41 24.46
CA TRP A 547 12.52 -39.54 25.25
C TRP A 547 11.56 -40.38 24.39
N PHE A 548 10.68 -39.76 23.60
CA PHE A 548 9.78 -40.48 22.71
C PHE A 548 10.54 -41.32 21.66
N ALA A 549 11.55 -40.75 21.02
CA ALA A 549 12.34 -41.47 20.04
C ALA A 549 13.00 -42.74 20.66
N LEU A 550 13.63 -42.60 21.81
CA LEU A 550 14.28 -43.71 22.51
C LEU A 550 13.27 -44.74 23.04
N ALA A 551 12.13 -44.28 23.55
CA ALA A 551 11.07 -45.15 24.04
C ALA A 551 10.39 -45.96 22.92
N THR A 552 10.27 -45.35 21.72
CA THR A 552 9.70 -46.00 20.53
C THR A 552 10.57 -47.20 20.09
N GLU A 553 11.89 -47.04 20.06
CA GLU A 553 12.81 -48.13 19.74
C GLU A 553 12.70 -49.31 20.71
N LYS A 554 12.26 -49.05 21.96
CA LYS A 554 12.06 -50.05 22.99
C LYS A 554 10.61 -50.55 23.11
N GLY A 555 9.71 -50.11 22.26
CA GLY A 555 8.28 -50.45 22.32
C GLY A 555 7.49 -49.78 23.46
N ASN A 556 8.05 -48.75 24.09
CA ASN A 556 7.46 -48.07 25.26
C ASN A 556 6.92 -46.65 24.92
N ALA A 557 6.64 -46.36 23.64
CA ALA A 557 6.17 -45.06 23.16
C ALA A 557 4.92 -44.56 23.91
N GLU A 558 4.00 -45.44 24.28
CA GLU A 558 2.72 -45.10 24.91
C GLU A 558 2.89 -44.39 26.26
N GLN A 559 3.96 -44.74 27.02
CA GLN A 559 4.27 -44.08 28.29
C GLN A 559 4.56 -42.60 28.09
N VAL A 560 5.36 -42.26 27.04
CA VAL A 560 5.73 -40.88 26.74
C VAL A 560 4.53 -40.09 26.20
N ILE A 561 3.75 -40.73 25.33
CA ILE A 561 2.50 -40.18 24.81
C ILE A 561 1.56 -39.79 25.95
N LYS A 562 1.36 -40.69 26.92
CA LYS A 562 0.49 -40.42 28.08
C LYS A 562 1.02 -39.27 28.92
N HIS A 563 2.32 -39.20 29.16
CA HIS A 563 2.93 -38.07 29.88
C HIS A 563 2.72 -36.75 29.11
N THR A 564 3.05 -36.72 27.82
CA THR A 564 2.90 -35.53 26.99
C THR A 564 1.44 -35.08 26.91
N GLN A 565 0.50 -36.03 26.83
CA GLN A 565 -0.94 -35.72 26.88
C GLN A 565 -1.36 -35.05 28.20
N GLN A 566 -0.80 -35.49 29.33
CA GLN A 566 -1.08 -34.87 30.63
C GLN A 566 -0.56 -33.44 30.67
N GLN A 567 0.65 -33.19 30.14
CA GLN A 567 1.24 -31.84 30.08
C GLN A 567 0.44 -30.92 29.14
N PHE A 568 0.03 -31.43 27.97
CA PHE A 568 -0.82 -30.71 27.07
C PHE A 568 -2.18 -30.37 27.71
N ASN A 569 -2.80 -31.27 28.44
CA ASN A 569 -4.07 -31.01 29.15
C ASN A 569 -3.94 -29.86 30.17
N ALA A 570 -2.75 -29.70 30.77
CA ALA A 570 -2.45 -28.64 31.71
C ALA A 570 -2.13 -27.29 30.99
N LYS A 571 -1.67 -27.36 29.73
CA LYS A 571 -1.25 -26.19 28.92
C LYS A 571 -1.88 -26.23 27.50
N LYS A 572 -3.19 -26.29 27.38
CA LYS A 572 -3.91 -26.47 26.10
C LYS A 572 -3.61 -25.40 25.03
N GLY A 573 -3.13 -24.24 25.44
CA GLY A 573 -2.74 -23.14 24.51
C GLY A 573 -1.32 -23.32 23.92
N ASP A 574 -0.51 -24.26 24.42
CA ASP A 574 0.85 -24.47 23.91
C ASP A 574 0.80 -25.24 22.58
N LEU A 575 1.01 -24.48 21.47
CA LEU A 575 0.98 -25.05 20.13
C LEU A 575 2.14 -26.01 19.87
N ASN A 576 3.34 -25.73 20.40
CA ASN A 576 4.50 -26.61 20.21
C ASN A 576 4.31 -27.95 20.87
N LEU A 577 3.78 -27.98 22.10
CA LEU A 577 3.44 -29.18 22.82
C LEU A 577 2.30 -29.97 22.13
N ARG A 578 1.30 -29.25 21.60
CA ARG A 578 0.20 -29.84 20.81
C ARG A 578 0.74 -30.51 19.54
N LEU A 579 1.62 -29.84 18.81
CA LEU A 579 2.21 -30.39 17.58
C LEU A 579 3.14 -31.59 17.87
N LEU A 580 3.91 -31.51 18.95
CA LEU A 580 4.70 -32.68 19.41
C LEU A 580 3.82 -33.88 19.69
N LEU A 581 2.74 -33.71 20.47
CA LEU A 581 1.79 -34.77 20.78
C LEU A 581 1.10 -35.33 19.53
N ALA A 582 0.70 -34.43 18.60
CA ALA A 582 0.13 -34.85 17.33
C ALA A 582 1.12 -35.69 16.50
N ARG A 583 2.39 -35.31 16.48
CA ARG A 583 3.45 -36.06 15.82
C ARG A 583 3.66 -37.41 16.48
N MET A 584 3.66 -37.47 17.82
CA MET A 584 3.76 -38.73 18.58
C MET A 584 2.60 -39.68 18.25
N TYR A 585 1.36 -39.19 18.22
CA TYR A 585 0.20 -39.98 17.80
C TYR A 585 0.35 -40.48 16.37
N SER A 586 0.76 -39.65 15.42
CA SER A 586 0.96 -40.06 14.03
C SER A 586 2.01 -41.13 13.89
N LEU A 587 3.18 -40.97 14.52
CA LEU A 587 4.26 -41.98 14.50
C LEU A 587 3.91 -43.28 15.20
N ASN A 588 2.99 -43.25 16.18
CA ASN A 588 2.48 -44.43 16.88
C ASN A 588 1.19 -44.98 16.23
N ASN A 589 0.91 -44.61 14.98
CA ASN A 589 -0.26 -45.05 14.19
C ASN A 589 -1.64 -44.74 14.83
N GLN A 590 -1.71 -43.70 15.67
CA GLN A 590 -2.95 -43.25 16.33
C GLN A 590 -3.54 -42.03 15.61
N LEU A 591 -3.77 -42.16 14.29
CA LEU A 591 -4.12 -41.08 13.39
C LEU A 591 -5.44 -40.35 13.75
N ASP A 592 -6.44 -41.11 14.25
CA ASP A 592 -7.71 -40.54 14.72
C ASP A 592 -7.51 -39.57 15.89
N LYS A 593 -6.55 -39.88 16.78
CA LYS A 593 -6.19 -38.96 17.87
C LYS A 593 -5.48 -37.71 17.35
N THR A 594 -4.67 -37.84 16.31
CA THR A 594 -4.04 -36.70 15.67
C THR A 594 -5.11 -35.73 15.07
N VAL A 595 -6.08 -36.30 14.33
CA VAL A 595 -7.20 -35.52 13.78
C VAL A 595 -7.98 -34.83 14.90
N SER A 596 -8.35 -35.58 15.94
CA SER A 596 -9.13 -35.04 17.07
C SER A 596 -8.37 -33.94 17.84
N LEU A 597 -7.05 -34.12 18.05
CA LEU A 597 -6.19 -33.15 18.76
C LEU A 597 -6.04 -31.85 18.02
N LEU A 598 -6.06 -31.88 16.68
CA LEU A 598 -5.90 -30.72 15.81
C LEU A 598 -7.23 -30.20 15.23
N ALA A 599 -8.38 -30.76 15.65
CA ALA A 599 -9.68 -30.41 15.07
C ALA A 599 -10.06 -28.95 15.25
N ASP A 600 -9.84 -28.38 16.45
CA ASP A 600 -10.16 -27.01 16.83
C ASP A 600 -9.09 -25.99 16.41
N VAL A 601 -7.97 -26.44 15.83
CA VAL A 601 -6.95 -25.53 15.33
C VAL A 601 -7.29 -25.15 13.89
N GLU A 602 -7.71 -23.90 13.71
CA GLU A 602 -7.87 -23.32 12.39
C GLU A 602 -6.50 -22.87 11.87
N GLY A 603 -6.07 -23.41 10.73
CA GLY A 603 -4.85 -22.97 10.08
C GLY A 603 -5.00 -21.54 9.54
N ASN A 604 -3.95 -20.76 9.65
CA ASN A 604 -3.80 -19.44 9.08
C ASN A 604 -2.38 -19.27 8.50
N GLU A 605 -2.09 -18.13 7.92
CA GLU A 605 -0.80 -17.84 7.31
C GLU A 605 0.39 -17.95 8.29
N ALA A 606 0.18 -17.64 9.58
CA ALA A 606 1.22 -17.77 10.60
C ALA A 606 1.38 -19.21 11.15
N SER A 607 0.54 -20.17 10.71
CA SER A 607 0.58 -21.54 11.20
C SER A 607 1.84 -22.26 10.73
N PRO A 608 2.58 -22.96 11.63
CA PRO A 608 3.79 -23.69 11.24
C PRO A 608 3.52 -24.74 10.16
N GLN A 609 4.46 -24.95 9.24
CA GLN A 609 4.37 -25.99 8.21
C GLN A 609 4.11 -27.38 8.78
N ALA A 610 4.65 -27.67 9.98
CA ALA A 610 4.41 -28.93 10.69
C ALA A 610 2.92 -29.16 11.01
N PHE A 611 2.16 -28.11 11.32
CA PHE A 611 0.71 -28.20 11.54
C PHE A 611 -0.01 -28.64 10.25
N TRP A 612 0.28 -27.97 9.14
CA TRP A 612 -0.34 -28.28 7.87
C TRP A 612 -0.07 -29.70 7.43
N ASN A 613 1.20 -30.14 7.52
CA ASN A 613 1.61 -31.49 7.17
C ASN A 613 0.96 -32.58 8.06
N LEU A 614 1.02 -32.41 9.38
CA LEU A 614 0.49 -33.40 10.32
C LEU A 614 -1.03 -33.56 10.18
N LYS A 615 -1.77 -32.43 10.17
CA LYS A 615 -3.23 -32.49 10.06
C LYS A 615 -3.67 -33.04 8.69
N GLY A 616 -3.02 -32.58 7.61
CA GLY A 616 -3.32 -33.01 6.25
C GLY A 616 -3.08 -34.53 6.06
N GLN A 617 -1.92 -35.02 6.47
CA GLN A 617 -1.58 -36.44 6.40
C GLN A 617 -2.55 -37.31 7.23
N ALA A 618 -2.88 -36.88 8.44
CA ALA A 618 -3.81 -37.62 9.30
C ALA A 618 -5.23 -37.65 8.70
N LEU A 619 -5.73 -36.55 8.15
CA LEU A 619 -7.04 -36.50 7.51
C LEU A 619 -7.13 -37.43 6.28
N ILE A 620 -6.08 -37.48 5.45
CA ILE A 620 -6.02 -38.40 4.30
C ILE A 620 -5.97 -39.85 4.78
N ALA A 621 -5.07 -40.14 5.70
CA ALA A 621 -4.84 -41.52 6.18
C ALA A 621 -6.04 -42.10 6.94
N THR A 622 -6.85 -41.29 7.61
CA THR A 622 -8.12 -41.72 8.25
C THR A 622 -9.31 -41.73 7.29
N ASN A 623 -9.08 -41.45 6.00
CA ASN A 623 -10.13 -41.33 4.95
C ASN A 623 -11.25 -40.36 5.30
N ASN A 624 -10.95 -39.32 6.07
CA ASN A 624 -11.89 -38.23 6.39
C ASN A 624 -11.94 -37.23 5.26
N LEU A 625 -12.47 -37.64 4.09
CA LEU A 625 -12.41 -36.88 2.83
C LEU A 625 -13.13 -35.54 2.90
N LYS A 626 -14.19 -35.43 3.71
CA LYS A 626 -14.94 -34.16 3.83
C LYS A 626 -14.07 -33.08 4.48
N ASP A 627 -13.53 -33.38 5.66
CA ASP A 627 -12.71 -32.43 6.39
C ASP A 627 -11.36 -32.22 5.71
N ALA A 628 -10.80 -33.27 5.08
CA ALA A 628 -9.60 -33.15 4.26
C ALA A 628 -9.81 -32.17 3.10
N THR A 629 -10.94 -32.25 2.39
CA THR A 629 -11.25 -31.33 1.28
C THR A 629 -11.23 -29.89 1.74
N ALA A 630 -11.98 -29.56 2.80
CA ALA A 630 -12.04 -28.21 3.36
C ALA A 630 -10.67 -27.72 3.88
N PHE A 631 -9.92 -28.62 4.52
CA PHE A 631 -8.59 -28.31 5.04
C PHE A 631 -7.58 -27.99 3.94
N PHE A 632 -7.52 -28.80 2.88
CA PHE A 632 -6.59 -28.56 1.76
C PHE A 632 -7.01 -27.36 0.92
N ASP A 633 -8.30 -27.07 0.78
CA ASP A 633 -8.78 -25.84 0.14
C ASP A 633 -8.32 -24.61 0.93
N ARG A 634 -8.42 -24.66 2.26
CA ARG A 634 -7.90 -23.59 3.13
C ARG A 634 -6.37 -23.48 3.05
N TRP A 635 -5.65 -24.60 3.07
CA TRP A 635 -4.19 -24.60 2.91
C TRP A 635 -3.78 -23.94 1.59
N LEU A 636 -4.42 -24.33 0.48
CA LEU A 636 -4.17 -23.75 -0.85
C LEU A 636 -4.63 -22.29 -1.00
N SER A 637 -5.52 -21.81 -0.15
CA SER A 637 -5.89 -20.39 -0.15
C SER A 637 -4.77 -19.49 0.38
N PHE A 638 -3.97 -19.98 1.34
CA PHE A 638 -2.79 -19.28 1.86
C PHE A 638 -1.53 -19.59 1.05
N TYR A 639 -1.37 -20.83 0.61
CA TYR A 639 -0.17 -21.32 -0.08
C TYR A 639 -0.55 -22.04 -1.38
N PRO A 640 -0.95 -21.28 -2.44
CA PRO A 640 -1.53 -21.88 -3.65
C PRO A 640 -0.56 -22.77 -4.44
N GLN A 641 0.74 -22.68 -4.17
CA GLN A 641 1.80 -23.44 -4.83
C GLN A 641 2.52 -24.42 -3.89
N ASP A 642 2.08 -24.54 -2.63
CA ASP A 642 2.67 -25.52 -1.71
C ASP A 642 2.50 -26.94 -2.24
N LYS A 643 3.62 -27.60 -2.48
CA LYS A 643 3.64 -28.92 -3.13
C LYS A 643 2.87 -29.97 -2.34
N ASN A 644 2.97 -29.96 -1.00
CA ASN A 644 2.29 -30.92 -0.15
C ASN A 644 0.76 -30.67 -0.15
N ALA A 645 0.36 -29.40 -0.16
CA ALA A 645 -1.05 -29.02 -0.28
C ALA A 645 -1.64 -29.45 -1.62
N VAL A 646 -0.93 -29.19 -2.72
CA VAL A 646 -1.34 -29.59 -4.08
C VAL A 646 -1.45 -31.11 -4.18
N LEU A 647 -0.42 -31.84 -3.78
CA LEU A 647 -0.42 -33.31 -3.83
C LEU A 647 -1.51 -33.92 -2.95
N GLY A 648 -1.71 -33.40 -1.73
CA GLY A 648 -2.79 -33.81 -0.86
C GLY A 648 -4.17 -33.57 -1.44
N LYS A 649 -4.41 -32.40 -2.05
CA LYS A 649 -5.68 -32.11 -2.74
C LYS A 649 -5.88 -33.04 -3.95
N LEU A 650 -4.82 -33.33 -4.71
CA LEU A 650 -4.90 -34.24 -5.85
C LEU A 650 -5.26 -35.67 -5.44
N LEU A 651 -4.74 -36.15 -4.31
CA LEU A 651 -5.14 -37.43 -3.76
C LEU A 651 -6.63 -37.49 -3.40
N ILE A 652 -7.14 -36.40 -2.83
CA ILE A 652 -8.57 -36.31 -2.47
C ILE A 652 -9.45 -36.32 -3.71
N VAL A 653 -9.16 -35.48 -4.72
CA VAL A 653 -9.97 -35.40 -5.95
C VAL A 653 -9.87 -36.68 -6.77
N ASP A 654 -8.74 -37.41 -6.72
CA ASP A 654 -8.61 -38.72 -7.34
C ASP A 654 -9.50 -39.78 -6.64
N SER A 655 -9.50 -39.81 -5.29
CA SER A 655 -10.35 -40.71 -4.53
C SER A 655 -11.84 -40.45 -4.73
N GLN A 656 -12.21 -39.17 -4.97
CA GLN A 656 -13.57 -38.73 -5.29
C GLN A 656 -13.92 -38.86 -6.78
N LYS A 657 -12.97 -39.30 -7.60
CA LYS A 657 -13.10 -39.41 -9.08
C LYS A 657 -13.40 -38.05 -9.78
N GLN A 658 -12.96 -36.96 -9.18
CA GLN A 658 -13.14 -35.59 -9.69
C GLN A 658 -11.95 -35.16 -10.57
N PHE A 659 -11.68 -35.95 -11.62
CA PHE A 659 -10.44 -35.85 -12.41
C PHE A 659 -10.29 -34.51 -13.14
N GLU A 660 -11.38 -33.87 -13.61
CA GLU A 660 -11.36 -32.53 -14.22
C GLU A 660 -10.88 -31.46 -13.23
N GLN A 661 -11.31 -31.55 -11.96
CA GLN A 661 -10.84 -30.63 -10.91
C GLN A 661 -9.34 -30.82 -10.66
N GLY A 662 -8.87 -32.06 -10.69
CA GLY A 662 -7.45 -32.37 -10.59
C GLY A 662 -6.63 -31.74 -11.73
N LEU A 663 -7.08 -31.86 -12.97
CA LEU A 663 -6.44 -31.22 -14.13
C LEU A 663 -6.46 -29.69 -14.01
N THR A 664 -7.55 -29.11 -13.56
CA THR A 664 -7.68 -27.67 -13.37
C THR A 664 -6.63 -27.16 -12.33
N LEU A 665 -6.52 -27.88 -11.20
CA LEU A 665 -5.51 -27.54 -10.19
C LEU A 665 -4.09 -27.67 -10.72
N ILE A 666 -3.78 -28.81 -11.38
CA ILE A 666 -2.45 -29.04 -11.98
C ILE A 666 -2.11 -27.96 -12.99
N ASN A 667 -3.04 -27.64 -13.91
CA ASN A 667 -2.81 -26.62 -14.92
C ASN A 667 -2.57 -25.23 -14.31
N LYS A 668 -3.32 -24.87 -13.25
CA LYS A 668 -3.13 -23.61 -12.50
C LYS A 668 -1.73 -23.52 -11.89
N VAL A 669 -1.21 -24.61 -11.32
CA VAL A 669 0.12 -24.63 -10.72
C VAL A 669 1.21 -24.65 -11.81
N LEU A 670 1.08 -25.50 -12.83
CA LEU A 670 2.05 -25.59 -13.93
C LEU A 670 2.12 -24.32 -14.80
N ALA A 671 1.04 -23.53 -14.86
CA ALA A 671 1.06 -22.22 -15.52
C ALA A 671 1.97 -21.20 -14.80
N LYS A 672 2.20 -21.39 -13.51
CA LYS A 672 3.09 -20.56 -12.70
C LYS A 672 4.51 -21.10 -12.65
N ARG A 673 4.66 -22.42 -12.54
CA ARG A 673 5.96 -23.09 -12.38
C ARG A 673 5.94 -24.48 -12.99
N PRO A 674 6.96 -24.84 -13.83
CA PRO A 674 7.15 -26.22 -14.29
C PRO A 674 7.47 -27.16 -13.10
N ASP A 675 6.79 -28.29 -13.00
CA ASP A 675 7.08 -29.36 -12.04
C ASP A 675 6.92 -30.71 -12.74
N ALA A 676 8.00 -31.49 -12.74
CA ALA A 676 8.03 -32.79 -13.42
C ALA A 676 7.02 -33.80 -12.82
N GLN A 677 6.86 -33.82 -11.50
CA GLN A 677 5.93 -34.70 -10.84
C GLN A 677 4.47 -34.35 -11.16
N LEU A 678 4.14 -33.05 -11.13
CA LEU A 678 2.80 -32.59 -11.51
C LEU A 678 2.51 -32.83 -13.00
N THR A 679 3.53 -32.70 -13.86
CA THR A 679 3.41 -33.04 -15.30
C THR A 679 3.08 -34.50 -15.51
N LEU A 680 3.71 -35.42 -14.75
CA LEU A 680 3.36 -36.83 -14.80
C LEU A 680 1.96 -37.13 -14.23
N LEU A 681 1.58 -36.45 -13.14
CA LEU A 681 0.22 -36.54 -12.60
C LEU A 681 -0.80 -35.98 -13.59
N LYS A 682 -0.48 -34.96 -14.38
CA LYS A 682 -1.34 -34.49 -15.48
C LYS A 682 -1.62 -35.58 -16.49
N ALA A 683 -0.60 -36.35 -16.92
CA ALA A 683 -0.79 -37.51 -17.80
C ALA A 683 -1.69 -38.57 -17.13
N TYR A 684 -1.48 -38.84 -15.84
CA TYR A 684 -2.35 -39.75 -15.09
C TYR A 684 -3.81 -39.28 -15.09
N PHE A 685 -4.11 -38.02 -14.77
CA PHE A 685 -5.49 -37.52 -14.75
C PHE A 685 -6.13 -37.53 -16.15
N HIS A 686 -5.38 -37.21 -17.22
CA HIS A 686 -5.86 -37.39 -18.59
C HIS A 686 -6.21 -38.85 -18.89
N SER A 687 -5.38 -39.81 -18.45
CA SER A 687 -5.66 -41.25 -18.63
C SER A 687 -6.92 -41.69 -17.88
N ARG A 688 -7.20 -41.10 -16.69
CA ARG A 688 -8.40 -41.39 -15.88
C ARG A 688 -9.68 -40.88 -16.57
N LEU A 689 -9.57 -39.80 -17.35
CA LEU A 689 -10.65 -39.25 -18.16
C LEU A 689 -10.80 -39.91 -19.54
N GLY A 690 -9.98 -40.92 -19.87
CA GLY A 690 -10.00 -41.57 -21.20
C GLY A 690 -9.39 -40.71 -22.29
N GLN A 691 -8.71 -39.64 -21.97
CA GLN A 691 -8.07 -38.70 -22.92
C GLN A 691 -6.65 -39.20 -23.27
N ALA A 692 -6.56 -40.20 -24.13
CA ALA A 692 -5.29 -40.87 -24.45
C ALA A 692 -4.27 -39.91 -25.11
N LYS A 693 -4.67 -39.11 -26.10
CA LYS A 693 -3.74 -38.26 -26.86
C LYS A 693 -2.97 -37.28 -25.96
N PRO A 694 -3.61 -36.41 -25.14
CA PRO A 694 -2.86 -35.48 -24.27
C PRO A 694 -1.95 -36.21 -23.26
N ALA A 695 -2.35 -37.39 -22.78
CA ALA A 695 -1.52 -38.18 -21.89
C ALA A 695 -0.31 -38.77 -22.59
N TRP A 696 -0.46 -39.31 -23.82
CA TRP A 696 0.67 -39.79 -24.62
C TRP A 696 1.66 -38.67 -25.00
N ASP A 697 1.16 -37.49 -25.35
CA ASP A 697 2.02 -36.34 -25.66
C ASP A 697 2.96 -36.02 -24.48
N ILE A 698 2.45 -36.08 -23.27
CA ILE A 698 3.25 -35.88 -22.03
C ILE A 698 4.24 -37.04 -21.85
N ILE A 699 3.78 -38.29 -21.87
CA ILE A 699 4.62 -39.46 -21.64
C ILE A 699 5.73 -39.58 -22.68
N ASN A 700 5.44 -39.32 -23.96
CA ASN A 700 6.43 -39.38 -25.02
C ASN A 700 7.50 -38.28 -24.94
N SER A 701 7.18 -37.15 -24.29
CA SER A 701 8.16 -36.07 -24.03
C SER A 701 9.08 -36.35 -22.83
N THR A 702 8.88 -37.44 -22.05
CA THR A 702 9.72 -37.76 -20.91
C THR A 702 10.88 -38.66 -21.29
N ALA A 703 11.98 -38.60 -20.51
CA ALA A 703 13.13 -39.45 -20.69
C ALA A 703 12.78 -40.94 -20.45
N GLU A 704 13.57 -41.86 -21.04
CA GLU A 704 13.29 -43.29 -20.95
C GLU A 704 13.35 -43.83 -19.52
N GLU A 705 14.29 -43.31 -18.71
CA GLU A 705 14.42 -43.67 -17.29
C GLU A 705 13.17 -43.30 -16.49
N VAL A 706 12.52 -42.19 -16.83
CA VAL A 706 11.27 -41.75 -16.20
C VAL A 706 10.12 -42.64 -16.63
N ARG A 707 10.05 -43.04 -17.88
CA ARG A 707 9.05 -43.97 -18.40
C ARG A 707 9.15 -45.36 -17.77
N ALA A 708 10.34 -45.75 -17.31
CA ALA A 708 10.57 -47.01 -16.60
C ALA A 708 10.04 -47.01 -15.15
N LEU A 709 9.69 -45.86 -14.57
CA LEU A 709 9.17 -45.78 -13.21
C LEU A 709 7.84 -46.55 -13.08
N PRO A 710 7.58 -47.28 -12.00
CA PRO A 710 6.38 -48.10 -11.82
C PRO A 710 5.07 -47.31 -12.00
N PHE A 711 4.99 -46.09 -11.44
CA PHE A 711 3.83 -45.22 -11.59
C PHE A 711 3.57 -44.86 -13.07
N VAL A 712 4.62 -44.51 -13.81
CA VAL A 712 4.49 -44.10 -15.23
C VAL A 712 4.13 -45.33 -16.09
N ARG A 713 4.72 -46.49 -15.83
CA ARG A 713 4.32 -47.76 -16.47
C ARG A 713 2.86 -48.08 -16.25
N GLY A 714 2.34 -47.85 -15.05
CA GLY A 714 0.89 -48.00 -14.76
C GLY A 714 0.02 -47.04 -15.62
N VAL A 715 0.47 -45.80 -15.82
CA VAL A 715 -0.20 -44.87 -16.73
C VAL A 715 -0.14 -45.35 -18.18
N ILE A 716 1.01 -45.81 -18.65
CA ILE A 716 1.22 -46.35 -20.01
C ILE A 716 0.32 -47.59 -20.23
N ALA A 717 0.30 -48.54 -19.28
CA ALA A 717 -0.58 -49.70 -19.35
C ALA A 717 -2.04 -49.27 -19.50
N ARG A 718 -2.49 -48.29 -18.77
CA ARG A 718 -3.84 -47.76 -18.84
C ARG A 718 -4.12 -47.11 -20.21
N LEU A 719 -3.14 -46.37 -20.76
CA LEU A 719 -3.27 -45.76 -22.11
C LEU A 719 -3.43 -46.81 -23.19
N TYR A 720 -2.65 -47.91 -23.13
CA TYR A 720 -2.82 -49.03 -24.05
C TYR A 720 -4.21 -49.68 -23.95
N LEU A 721 -4.79 -49.74 -22.73
CA LEU A 721 -6.17 -50.25 -22.58
C LEU A 721 -7.18 -49.29 -23.24
N ILE A 722 -6.99 -47.98 -23.12
CA ILE A 722 -7.84 -46.98 -23.80
C ILE A 722 -7.73 -47.11 -25.32
N ASP A 723 -6.52 -47.35 -25.84
CA ASP A 723 -6.23 -47.54 -27.27
C ASP A 723 -6.56 -48.94 -27.77
N LYS A 724 -7.22 -49.79 -26.95
CA LYS A 724 -7.64 -51.17 -27.27
C LYS A 724 -6.47 -52.08 -27.61
N ALA A 725 -5.31 -51.91 -26.99
CA ALA A 725 -4.10 -52.70 -27.15
C ALA A 725 -3.75 -53.47 -25.85
N PRO A 726 -4.53 -54.51 -25.48
CA PRO A 726 -4.42 -55.17 -24.18
C PRO A 726 -3.10 -55.91 -23.97
N GLU A 727 -2.48 -56.44 -25.03
CA GLU A 727 -1.20 -57.14 -24.94
C GLU A 727 -0.07 -56.23 -24.42
N GLN A 728 0.04 -55.07 -25.03
CA GLN A 728 0.98 -54.04 -24.60
C GLN A 728 0.68 -53.53 -23.16
N ALA A 729 -0.61 -53.42 -22.84
CA ALA A 729 -1.02 -53.02 -21.49
C ALA A 729 -0.53 -53.98 -20.43
N VAL A 730 -0.64 -55.33 -20.70
CA VAL A 730 -0.15 -56.39 -19.76
C VAL A 730 1.37 -56.32 -19.62
N GLU A 731 2.10 -56.15 -20.71
CA GLU A 731 3.56 -56.01 -20.68
C GLU A 731 4.02 -54.88 -19.74
N HIS A 732 3.41 -53.71 -19.88
CA HIS A 732 3.74 -52.56 -19.03
C HIS A 732 3.24 -52.68 -17.58
N ALA A 733 2.17 -53.46 -17.33
CA ALA A 733 1.65 -53.72 -16.00
C ALA A 733 2.44 -54.77 -15.19
N GLN A 734 3.12 -55.70 -15.88
CA GLN A 734 3.92 -56.76 -15.25
C GLN A 734 5.38 -56.37 -15.03
N ALA A 735 5.88 -55.43 -15.81
CA ALA A 735 7.23 -54.88 -15.70
C ALA A 735 7.36 -53.77 -14.66
#